data_54afc4217bafc6c4b9d8e71e228ff1d2
#
_entry.id   54afc4217bafc6c4b9d8e71e228ff1d2
#
_cell.length_a   1.000
_cell.length_b   1.000
_cell.length_c   1.000
_cell.angle_alpha   90.00
_cell.angle_beta   90.00
_cell.angle_gamma   90.00
#
_symmetry.space_group_name_H-M   'P 1'
#
loop_
_entity.id
_entity.type
_entity.pdbx_description
1 polymer ?
#
loop_
_entity_poly.entity_id
_entity_poly.type
_entity_poly.pdbx_seq_one_letter_code
_entity_poly.pdbx_strand_id
1 'polypeptide(L)'
;MRSIINKPFASGGSETGKSFPAFRKSMGLQTLFLICAASLLFVILYRRFLFGQAVYLYTDIGSDSVASSYPILVMLSRLFRSGDFSSYTLSCGLGADTATTFLQYINPLKAFLLLFNRTTMPAGLLLQLYLDTVLCAFAAWRFFLLLTDHSPASMISGLLFAYSGYAVLWSQNLSYGVCLTMFALTMLAVEAFVRKRTLPRFLALTGILSVYLYSSYFFCYMTAVFVIIYLPVRSLLIRDRFGEFLRGYLLTALSAAAALVMSAVAVVAITGNFLGSVRTGDASRSLLSLFRSRPRANMLYACIARLFSENLTGIGDGYKGPDNYYEIAVLSVSALFLFAFFYLLYQRKTRVRTLLITAACVAALLFPGFRYIFNMNPLAMRFSFWITLLISMAVAFFLKELLTRPDGKGLLFSGAAAVVFTAVTWLILHLTADALHFELSGRTMIFCAAWILIYALVLIALGVSALRVKVNPGPYGALQRLLPAALLILASAEILIMRHDALYLRLYLTKEQFGNSVYSDVTFEAVSDLADEDPGLYRIASTENYFYANEGLVDGFNGTTLYNNTNPASLRTLAAAHGTNEVNTPYFMTGYARYYQYTLLGGRYLIREENGDKSFTEAALFNRIAAYPNGSEKNVTAVYKNKNALPFGYLLTQQIPEKDYMDSDLMTRMHLLTENWFLTGESEAVDAERTAAGAPDPASGTENSAPDAERTAAGAPDPAGEDERYDLFSHAVWTSPHNLTVEHTEHGVRLTATGEDPYVYVYFDRIPETADTSLFLRLRADTGKSAMHNFALYYLEDETSEPDPDWIEMIFYNKYYPEYLGLMPDHIAGFRFDPDDKVKSVTLTSMELIRCTDPLSHFSELAETQLRDESFANDTYSAAVTSEAEDSVLCIPLLYTKYWTAEVDGNEAEVMNINGGLLGIRVGKGTHDVTVRYRIPHLRTALWITLAAWALYLAGWIAVLISRLRDRKSRQSAQTL
;
A
#
# COMPACT_ATOMS: atom_id res chain seq x y z
N MET A 1 -42.70 12.55 -12.97
CA MET A 1 -41.52 11.63 -12.89
C MET A 1 -41.87 10.18 -13.23
N ARG A 2 -43.03 9.63 -12.83
CA ARG A 2 -43.51 8.32 -13.28
C ARG A 2 -43.61 8.19 -14.82
N SER A 3 -43.92 9.23 -15.53
CA SER A 3 -44.06 9.23 -17.01
C SER A 3 -42.69 9.21 -17.74
N ILE A 4 -41.59 9.55 -17.07
CA ILE A 4 -40.25 9.60 -17.68
C ILE A 4 -39.53 8.26 -17.50
N ILE A 5 -39.86 7.51 -16.44
CA ILE A 5 -39.13 6.26 -16.07
C ILE A 5 -39.87 5.01 -16.56
N ASN A 6 -41.16 5.02 -16.71
CA ASN A 6 -42.00 3.86 -17.06
C ASN A 6 -42.53 3.84 -18.51
N LYS A 7 -42.09 4.72 -19.39
CA LYS A 7 -42.45 4.57 -20.81
C LYS A 7 -41.52 3.58 -21.47
N PRO A 8 -42.05 2.48 -22.08
CA PRO A 8 -41.26 1.73 -23.03
C PRO A 8 -40.84 2.66 -24.16
N PHE A 9 -39.67 2.44 -24.72
CA PHE A 9 -39.16 3.16 -25.88
C PHE A 9 -40.20 3.18 -27.01
N ALA A 10 -41.09 4.15 -27.02
CA ALA A 10 -41.92 4.50 -28.14
C ALA A 10 -41.44 5.86 -28.65
N SER A 11 -40.92 5.84 -29.83
CA SER A 11 -40.53 6.96 -30.66
C SER A 11 -41.69 7.99 -30.80
N GLY A 12 -41.57 9.05 -30.01
CA GLY A 12 -42.38 10.27 -30.23
C GLY A 12 -41.44 11.34 -30.78
N GLY A 13 -41.33 11.48 -32.08
CA GLY A 13 -40.55 12.48 -32.75
C GLY A 13 -41.11 13.88 -32.54
N SER A 14 -40.26 14.83 -32.18
CA SER A 14 -40.37 16.18 -32.69
C SER A 14 -39.20 16.41 -33.64
N GLU A 15 -39.53 16.53 -34.90
CA GLU A 15 -38.59 16.90 -35.97
C GLU A 15 -38.09 18.31 -35.76
N THR A 16 -36.89 18.45 -35.21
CA THR A 16 -36.03 19.62 -35.47
C THR A 16 -34.58 19.19 -35.27
N GLY A 17 -33.88 19.00 -36.38
CA GLY A 17 -32.43 18.83 -36.37
C GLY A 17 -31.90 17.62 -37.15
N LYS A 18 -31.81 17.74 -38.46
CA LYS A 18 -31.05 16.86 -39.33
C LYS A 18 -29.54 17.06 -39.04
N SER A 19 -28.98 16.25 -38.13
CA SER A 19 -27.55 16.11 -38.05
C SER A 19 -27.21 14.70 -37.56
N PHE A 20 -26.54 13.92 -38.39
CA PHE A 20 -26.04 12.57 -38.18
C PHE A 20 -27.05 11.55 -37.63
N PRO A 21 -28.11 11.21 -38.39
CA PRO A 21 -29.13 10.25 -37.92
C PRO A 21 -28.58 8.84 -37.68
N ALA A 22 -27.50 8.43 -38.37
CA ALA A 22 -26.88 7.12 -38.21
C ALA A 22 -26.16 6.96 -36.86
N PHE A 23 -25.49 8.03 -36.37
CA PHE A 23 -24.78 7.98 -35.08
C PHE A 23 -25.71 7.83 -33.89
N ARG A 24 -26.89 8.48 -33.93
CA ARG A 24 -27.91 8.35 -32.85
C ARG A 24 -28.54 6.96 -32.76
N LYS A 25 -28.59 6.21 -33.86
CA LYS A 25 -29.28 4.90 -33.92
C LYS A 25 -28.34 3.72 -33.64
N SER A 26 -27.01 3.83 -33.79
CA SER A 26 -26.08 2.72 -33.60
C SER A 26 -25.33 2.82 -32.28
N MET A 27 -25.68 2.00 -31.31
CA MET A 27 -24.95 1.86 -30.05
C MET A 27 -23.49 1.41 -30.28
N GLY A 28 -23.24 0.58 -31.29
CA GLY A 28 -21.91 0.14 -31.67
C GLY A 28 -21.01 1.29 -32.10
N LEU A 29 -21.52 2.20 -32.92
CA LEU A 29 -20.76 3.38 -33.36
C LEU A 29 -20.43 4.34 -32.22
N GLN A 30 -21.34 4.52 -31.26
CA GLN A 30 -21.11 5.32 -30.05
C GLN A 30 -20.04 4.69 -29.15
N THR A 31 -20.08 3.36 -29.01
CA THR A 31 -19.05 2.61 -28.26
C THR A 31 -17.69 2.76 -28.90
N LEU A 32 -17.59 2.57 -30.22
CA LEU A 32 -16.34 2.75 -30.96
C LEU A 32 -15.79 4.17 -30.80
N PHE A 33 -16.64 5.16 -30.95
CA PHE A 33 -16.25 6.57 -30.79
C PHE A 33 -15.69 6.86 -29.37
N LEU A 34 -16.34 6.33 -28.32
CA LEU A 34 -15.86 6.47 -26.94
C LEU A 34 -14.50 5.80 -26.76
N ILE A 35 -14.36 4.57 -27.26
CA ILE A 35 -13.08 3.85 -27.18
C ILE A 35 -11.98 4.65 -27.88
N CYS A 36 -12.24 5.15 -29.11
CA CYS A 36 -11.27 5.96 -29.82
C CYS A 36 -10.91 7.25 -29.08
N ALA A 37 -11.90 7.94 -28.51
CA ALA A 37 -11.67 9.16 -27.74
C ALA A 37 -10.87 8.89 -26.45
N ALA A 38 -11.23 7.85 -25.71
CA ALA A 38 -10.49 7.44 -24.52
C ALA A 38 -9.06 7.01 -24.88
N SER A 39 -8.87 6.20 -25.92
CA SER A 39 -7.56 5.78 -26.38
C SER A 39 -6.68 6.96 -26.83
N LEU A 40 -7.25 7.92 -27.56
CA LEU A 40 -6.51 9.11 -27.98
C LEU A 40 -6.05 9.94 -26.78
N LEU A 41 -6.93 10.16 -25.80
CA LEU A 41 -6.57 10.84 -24.55
C LEU A 41 -5.46 10.09 -23.81
N PHE A 42 -5.55 8.77 -23.73
CA PHE A 42 -4.54 7.94 -23.09
C PHE A 42 -3.17 8.10 -23.78
N VAL A 43 -3.13 7.94 -25.09
CA VAL A 43 -1.88 8.04 -25.88
C VAL A 43 -1.22 9.42 -25.72
N ILE A 44 -2.01 10.50 -25.75
CA ILE A 44 -1.46 11.86 -25.57
C ILE A 44 -0.99 12.07 -24.12
N LEU A 45 -1.78 11.65 -23.12
CA LEU A 45 -1.48 11.88 -21.72
C LEU A 45 -0.27 11.05 -21.25
N TYR A 46 -0.19 9.78 -21.65
CA TYR A 46 0.87 8.85 -21.24
C TYR A 46 2.02 8.72 -22.25
N ARG A 47 2.17 9.68 -23.17
CA ARG A 47 3.13 9.62 -24.29
C ARG A 47 4.58 9.39 -23.88
N ARG A 48 5.02 9.93 -22.71
CA ARG A 48 6.40 9.76 -22.23
C ARG A 48 6.68 8.32 -21.82
N PHE A 49 5.70 7.63 -21.26
CA PHE A 49 5.80 6.22 -20.88
C PHE A 49 5.63 5.29 -22.09
N LEU A 50 4.83 5.69 -23.10
CA LEU A 50 4.62 4.91 -24.31
C LEU A 50 5.79 5.01 -25.29
N PHE A 51 6.30 6.21 -25.53
CA PHE A 51 7.26 6.51 -26.61
C PHE A 51 8.55 7.16 -26.12
N GLY A 52 8.60 7.61 -24.88
CA GLY A 52 9.76 8.28 -24.30
C GLY A 52 10.71 7.31 -23.60
N GLN A 53 11.60 7.88 -22.79
CA GLN A 53 12.58 7.17 -21.96
C GLN A 53 12.10 6.93 -20.52
N ALA A 54 10.82 7.14 -20.25
CA ALA A 54 10.24 6.94 -18.94
C ALA A 54 9.61 5.54 -18.79
N VAL A 55 9.67 5.00 -17.59
CA VAL A 55 8.99 3.79 -17.17
C VAL A 55 7.84 4.16 -16.23
N TYR A 56 6.70 3.47 -16.35
CA TYR A 56 5.53 3.75 -15.50
C TYR A 56 5.70 3.13 -14.11
N LEU A 57 6.75 3.57 -13.43
CA LEU A 57 7.07 3.24 -12.03
C LEU A 57 7.51 4.52 -11.32
N TYR A 58 7.03 4.73 -10.12
CA TYR A 58 7.28 5.94 -9.34
C TYR A 58 8.05 5.61 -8.06
N THR A 59 9.00 6.49 -7.71
CA THR A 59 9.87 6.36 -6.52
C THR A 59 9.61 7.44 -5.47
N ASP A 60 8.66 8.34 -5.71
CA ASP A 60 8.27 9.33 -4.73
C ASP A 60 7.53 8.71 -3.53
N ILE A 61 7.38 9.46 -2.45
CA ILE A 61 6.81 9.00 -1.19
C ILE A 61 5.43 8.37 -1.39
N GLY A 62 5.22 7.19 -0.81
CA GLY A 62 3.96 6.44 -0.89
C GLY A 62 3.71 5.74 -2.21
N SER A 63 4.73 5.53 -3.03
CA SER A 63 4.62 4.85 -4.31
C SER A 63 4.71 3.34 -4.19
N ASP A 64 3.58 2.65 -4.30
CA ASP A 64 3.51 1.18 -4.30
C ASP A 64 3.86 0.56 -5.66
N SER A 65 4.08 1.36 -6.69
CA SER A 65 4.33 0.82 -8.04
C SER A 65 5.66 0.10 -8.12
N VAL A 66 6.73 0.69 -7.60
CA VAL A 66 8.08 0.13 -7.57
C VAL A 66 8.27 -0.82 -6.39
N ALA A 67 7.76 -0.48 -5.21
CA ALA A 67 8.00 -1.25 -3.98
C ALA A 67 7.12 -2.51 -3.86
N SER A 68 5.96 -2.56 -4.51
CA SER A 68 4.98 -3.63 -4.31
C SER A 68 4.43 -4.21 -5.61
N SER A 69 3.78 -3.40 -6.45
CA SER A 69 3.04 -3.92 -7.60
C SER A 69 3.92 -4.62 -8.63
N TYR A 70 5.05 -4.02 -8.97
CA TYR A 70 6.01 -4.56 -9.92
C TYR A 70 6.69 -5.83 -9.39
N PRO A 71 7.30 -5.85 -8.17
CA PRO A 71 7.93 -7.05 -7.62
C PRO A 71 6.99 -8.25 -7.53
N ILE A 72 5.80 -8.04 -6.99
CA ILE A 72 4.79 -9.10 -6.84
C ILE A 72 4.42 -9.70 -8.21
N LEU A 73 4.21 -8.88 -9.22
CA LEU A 73 3.85 -9.36 -10.56
C LEU A 73 4.98 -10.10 -11.24
N VAL A 74 6.23 -9.65 -11.06
CA VAL A 74 7.40 -10.36 -11.59
C VAL A 74 7.53 -11.74 -10.95
N MET A 75 7.42 -11.83 -9.62
CA MET A 75 7.40 -13.10 -8.90
C MET A 75 6.28 -14.03 -9.42
N LEU A 76 5.03 -13.55 -9.46
CA LEU A 76 3.90 -14.36 -9.90
C LEU A 76 4.04 -14.84 -11.34
N SER A 77 4.60 -13.99 -12.21
CA SER A 77 4.89 -14.36 -13.58
C SER A 77 5.98 -15.44 -13.67
N ARG A 78 7.00 -15.39 -12.82
CA ARG A 78 8.05 -16.41 -12.72
C ARG A 78 7.46 -17.73 -12.26
N LEU A 79 6.71 -17.74 -11.15
CA LEU A 79 6.04 -18.93 -10.62
C LEU A 79 5.09 -19.55 -11.65
N PHE A 80 4.29 -18.72 -12.32
CA PHE A 80 3.37 -19.20 -13.37
C PHE A 80 4.10 -19.89 -14.53
N ARG A 81 5.22 -19.33 -14.98
CA ARG A 81 6.01 -19.88 -16.09
C ARG A 81 6.80 -21.12 -15.71
N SER A 82 7.27 -21.21 -14.46
CA SER A 82 7.93 -22.42 -13.95
C SER A 82 6.95 -23.55 -13.63
N GLY A 83 5.65 -23.25 -13.56
CA GLY A 83 4.62 -24.19 -13.10
C GLY A 83 4.65 -24.41 -11.59
N ASP A 84 5.34 -23.54 -10.85
CA ASP A 84 5.34 -23.54 -9.39
C ASP A 84 4.12 -22.78 -8.87
N PHE A 85 3.25 -23.47 -8.15
CA PHE A 85 2.05 -22.93 -7.52
C PHE A 85 2.14 -23.04 -5.99
N SER A 86 3.34 -22.95 -5.43
CA SER A 86 3.58 -22.97 -4.00
C SER A 86 2.80 -21.85 -3.30
N SER A 87 2.26 -22.18 -2.14
CA SER A 87 1.50 -21.23 -1.31
C SER A 87 2.39 -20.36 -0.44
N TYR A 88 3.70 -20.64 -0.40
CA TYR A 88 4.69 -19.95 0.41
C TYR A 88 5.95 -19.67 -0.38
N THR A 89 6.57 -18.51 -0.17
CA THR A 89 7.84 -18.14 -0.80
C THR A 89 8.86 -17.66 0.23
N LEU A 90 10.13 -18.01 0.04
CA LEU A 90 11.25 -17.50 0.81
C LEU A 90 11.80 -16.18 0.24
N SER A 91 11.42 -15.81 -0.96
CA SER A 91 11.91 -14.60 -1.64
C SER A 91 11.36 -13.28 -1.07
N CYS A 92 10.56 -13.33 -0.01
CA CYS A 92 9.95 -12.15 0.59
C CYS A 92 10.21 -12.16 2.10
N GLY A 93 11.14 -11.38 2.57
CA GLY A 93 11.52 -11.30 3.97
C GLY A 93 11.92 -12.66 4.53
N LEU A 94 11.42 -13.02 5.70
CA LEU A 94 11.66 -14.32 6.32
C LEU A 94 10.69 -15.41 5.85
N GLY A 95 10.04 -15.17 4.74
CA GLY A 95 9.04 -16.02 4.12
C GLY A 95 7.63 -15.44 4.21
N ALA A 96 6.85 -15.60 3.16
CA ALA A 96 5.51 -15.03 3.05
C ALA A 96 4.52 -15.94 2.29
N ASP A 97 3.24 -15.83 2.66
CA ASP A 97 2.13 -16.47 1.95
C ASP A 97 1.94 -15.85 0.56
N THR A 98 2.09 -16.66 -0.47
CA THR A 98 1.85 -16.28 -1.87
C THR A 98 0.44 -16.59 -2.34
N ALA A 99 -0.28 -17.50 -1.70
CA ALA A 99 -1.59 -17.95 -2.15
C ALA A 99 -2.60 -16.79 -2.22
N THR A 100 -2.64 -15.95 -1.19
CA THR A 100 -3.52 -14.77 -1.15
C THR A 100 -3.17 -13.80 -2.27
N THR A 101 -1.89 -13.53 -2.47
CA THR A 101 -1.39 -12.62 -3.51
C THR A 101 -1.69 -13.18 -4.89
N PHE A 102 -1.39 -14.46 -5.15
CA PHE A 102 -1.63 -15.10 -6.42
C PHE A 102 -3.11 -15.09 -6.80
N LEU A 103 -4.00 -15.39 -5.87
CA LEU A 103 -5.44 -15.39 -6.11
C LEU A 103 -5.99 -14.02 -6.55
N GLN A 104 -5.39 -12.91 -6.08
CA GLN A 104 -5.77 -11.56 -6.49
C GLN A 104 -5.45 -11.25 -7.97
N TYR A 105 -4.53 -11.99 -8.57
CA TYR A 105 -4.12 -11.80 -9.97
C TYR A 105 -4.70 -12.85 -10.94
N ILE A 106 -5.29 -13.95 -10.43
CA ILE A 106 -6.01 -14.94 -11.24
C ILE A 106 -7.42 -14.44 -11.54
N ASN A 107 -7.54 -13.35 -12.27
CA ASN A 107 -8.81 -12.83 -12.74
C ASN A 107 -8.69 -12.33 -14.18
N PRO A 108 -9.81 -12.26 -14.94
CA PRO A 108 -9.77 -11.93 -16.36
C PRO A 108 -9.14 -10.59 -16.70
N LEU A 109 -9.11 -9.65 -15.75
CA LEU A 109 -8.58 -8.30 -15.97
C LEU A 109 -7.06 -8.20 -15.79
N LYS A 110 -6.47 -9.12 -15.01
CA LYS A 110 -5.05 -9.06 -14.63
C LYS A 110 -4.23 -10.27 -15.07
N ALA A 111 -4.86 -11.43 -15.29
CA ALA A 111 -4.16 -12.68 -15.54
C ALA A 111 -3.18 -12.62 -16.72
N PHE A 112 -3.42 -11.78 -17.72
CA PHE A 112 -2.51 -11.62 -18.85
C PHE A 112 -1.14 -11.03 -18.45
N LEU A 113 -1.04 -10.35 -17.29
CA LEU A 113 0.22 -9.83 -16.75
C LEU A 113 1.21 -10.95 -16.41
N LEU A 114 0.71 -12.16 -16.12
CA LEU A 114 1.56 -13.34 -15.88
C LEU A 114 2.38 -13.76 -17.11
N LEU A 115 2.06 -13.23 -18.31
CA LEU A 115 2.82 -13.47 -19.54
C LEU A 115 4.04 -12.53 -19.70
N PHE A 116 4.15 -11.47 -18.90
CA PHE A 116 5.25 -10.52 -18.93
C PHE A 116 6.39 -10.99 -18.02
N ASN A 117 7.61 -10.65 -18.36
CA ASN A 117 8.80 -10.95 -17.56
C ASN A 117 9.32 -9.69 -16.84
N ARG A 118 10.42 -9.83 -16.10
CA ARG A 118 11.09 -8.77 -15.35
C ARG A 118 11.25 -7.48 -16.18
N THR A 119 11.80 -7.56 -17.37
CA THR A 119 12.08 -6.40 -18.23
C THR A 119 10.84 -5.83 -18.92
N THR A 120 9.84 -6.65 -19.22
CA THR A 120 8.65 -6.24 -19.96
C THR A 120 7.45 -5.90 -19.06
N MET A 121 7.50 -6.26 -17.78
CA MET A 121 6.41 -6.03 -16.81
C MET A 121 5.96 -4.56 -16.74
N PRO A 122 6.84 -3.53 -16.76
CA PRO A 122 6.39 -2.15 -16.78
C PRO A 122 5.50 -1.80 -17.99
N ALA A 123 5.78 -2.38 -19.15
CA ALA A 123 4.90 -2.23 -20.32
C ALA A 123 3.56 -2.96 -20.12
N GLY A 124 3.58 -4.12 -19.46
CA GLY A 124 2.37 -4.83 -19.04
C GLY A 124 1.49 -4.00 -18.11
N LEU A 125 2.08 -3.34 -17.12
CA LEU A 125 1.39 -2.42 -16.20
C LEU A 125 0.75 -1.25 -16.94
N LEU A 126 1.45 -0.66 -17.89
CA LEU A 126 0.91 0.43 -18.71
C LEU A 126 -0.25 -0.05 -19.61
N LEU A 127 -0.15 -1.26 -20.16
CA LEU A 127 -1.24 -1.89 -20.92
C LEU A 127 -2.46 -2.17 -20.04
N GLN A 128 -2.24 -2.67 -18.81
CA GLN A 128 -3.33 -2.85 -17.83
C GLN A 128 -4.04 -1.53 -17.55
N LEU A 129 -3.28 -0.47 -17.30
CA LEU A 129 -3.83 0.87 -17.06
C LEU A 129 -4.67 1.37 -18.24
N TYR A 130 -4.19 1.15 -19.46
CA TYR A 130 -4.95 1.49 -20.67
C TYR A 130 -6.29 0.75 -20.73
N LEU A 131 -6.28 -0.56 -20.52
CA LEU A 131 -7.49 -1.39 -20.54
C LEU A 131 -8.48 -0.97 -19.45
N ASP A 132 -7.98 -0.70 -18.24
CA ASP A 132 -8.77 -0.22 -17.12
C ASP A 132 -9.41 1.13 -17.42
N THR A 133 -8.66 2.07 -17.96
CA THR A 133 -9.17 3.42 -18.28
C THR A 133 -10.27 3.36 -19.33
N VAL A 134 -10.07 2.60 -20.40
CA VAL A 134 -11.09 2.46 -21.47
C VAL A 134 -12.34 1.75 -20.95
N LEU A 135 -12.18 0.69 -20.19
CA LEU A 135 -13.29 -0.07 -19.60
C LEU A 135 -14.04 0.76 -18.55
N CYS A 136 -13.33 1.56 -17.75
CA CYS A 136 -13.90 2.49 -16.79
C CYS A 136 -14.74 3.56 -17.51
N ALA A 137 -14.20 4.17 -18.56
CA ALA A 137 -14.92 5.16 -19.37
C ALA A 137 -16.21 4.57 -19.97
N PHE A 138 -16.12 3.35 -20.49
CA PHE A 138 -17.27 2.63 -21.02
C PHE A 138 -18.32 2.34 -19.96
N ALA A 139 -17.94 1.80 -18.81
CA ALA A 139 -18.86 1.47 -17.73
C ALA A 139 -19.54 2.71 -17.16
N ALA A 140 -18.77 3.78 -16.92
CA ALA A 140 -19.30 5.06 -16.43
C ALA A 140 -20.24 5.72 -17.45
N TRP A 141 -19.88 5.75 -18.74
CA TRP A 141 -20.77 6.22 -19.79
C TRP A 141 -22.09 5.46 -19.77
N ARG A 142 -22.05 4.14 -19.74
CA ARG A 142 -23.26 3.30 -19.73
C ARG A 142 -24.09 3.51 -18.47
N PHE A 143 -23.45 3.65 -17.32
CA PHE A 143 -24.13 3.95 -16.07
C PHE A 143 -24.84 5.32 -16.12
N PHE A 144 -24.13 6.38 -16.54
CA PHE A 144 -24.73 7.72 -16.67
C PHE A 144 -25.82 7.75 -17.75
N LEU A 145 -25.67 6.99 -18.84
CA LEU A 145 -26.69 6.86 -19.88
C LEU A 145 -27.98 6.25 -19.33
N LEU A 146 -27.88 5.26 -18.46
CA LEU A 146 -29.06 4.74 -17.76
C LEU A 146 -29.77 5.82 -16.93
N LEU A 147 -29.02 6.73 -16.32
CA LEU A 147 -29.59 7.75 -15.44
C LEU A 147 -30.11 8.96 -16.21
N THR A 148 -29.44 9.40 -17.24
CA THR A 148 -29.74 10.65 -17.97
C THR A 148 -30.59 10.45 -19.21
N ASP A 149 -30.53 9.27 -19.83
CA ASP A 149 -31.09 8.96 -21.16
C ASP A 149 -30.56 9.92 -22.26
N HIS A 150 -29.32 10.43 -22.08
CA HIS A 150 -28.69 11.37 -23.00
C HIS A 150 -27.22 11.01 -23.26
N SER A 151 -26.94 10.46 -24.46
CA SER A 151 -25.63 9.87 -24.75
C SER A 151 -24.46 10.86 -24.74
N PRO A 152 -24.49 12.05 -25.39
CA PRO A 152 -23.35 12.97 -25.36
C PRO A 152 -22.99 13.46 -23.94
N ALA A 153 -23.98 13.83 -23.12
CA ALA A 153 -23.74 14.24 -21.75
C ALA A 153 -23.11 13.13 -20.92
N SER A 154 -23.62 11.91 -21.08
CA SER A 154 -23.09 10.73 -20.37
C SER A 154 -21.70 10.35 -20.83
N MET A 155 -21.39 10.52 -22.11
CA MET A 155 -20.09 10.21 -22.69
C MET A 155 -18.99 11.15 -22.18
N ILE A 156 -19.25 12.46 -22.18
CA ILE A 156 -18.33 13.47 -21.62
C ILE A 156 -18.08 13.18 -20.14
N SER A 157 -19.14 12.97 -19.36
CA SER A 157 -19.02 12.68 -17.92
C SER A 157 -18.34 11.35 -17.64
N GLY A 158 -18.50 10.34 -18.51
CA GLY A 158 -17.80 9.05 -18.42
C GLY A 158 -16.30 9.19 -18.65
N LEU A 159 -15.87 10.01 -19.61
CA LEU A 159 -14.45 10.34 -19.81
C LEU A 159 -13.90 11.15 -18.64
N LEU A 160 -14.62 12.17 -18.15
CA LEU A 160 -14.19 12.94 -16.97
C LEU A 160 -14.04 12.07 -15.71
N PHE A 161 -14.88 11.06 -15.53
CA PHE A 161 -14.76 10.12 -14.44
C PHE A 161 -13.54 9.22 -14.58
N ALA A 162 -13.33 8.63 -15.78
CA ALA A 162 -12.20 7.73 -16.05
C ALA A 162 -10.83 8.42 -16.02
N TYR A 163 -10.78 9.73 -16.26
CA TYR A 163 -9.61 10.59 -16.18
C TYR A 163 -9.69 11.59 -15.03
N SER A 164 -10.46 11.29 -13.98
CA SER A 164 -10.50 12.14 -12.77
C SER A 164 -9.13 12.18 -12.08
N GLY A 165 -8.91 13.18 -11.24
CA GLY A 165 -7.68 13.26 -10.44
C GLY A 165 -7.46 12.01 -9.60
N TYR A 166 -8.54 11.43 -9.05
CA TYR A 166 -8.48 10.14 -8.37
C TYR A 166 -7.94 9.03 -9.27
N ALA A 167 -8.48 8.89 -10.48
CA ALA A 167 -8.08 7.87 -11.43
C ALA A 167 -6.59 7.98 -11.78
N VAL A 168 -6.13 9.19 -12.11
CA VAL A 168 -4.75 9.42 -12.57
C VAL A 168 -3.74 9.31 -11.43
N LEU A 169 -4.06 9.88 -10.26
CA LEU A 169 -3.15 9.86 -9.12
C LEU A 169 -2.96 8.45 -8.55
N TRP A 170 -4.06 7.69 -8.39
CA TRP A 170 -4.05 6.36 -7.78
C TRP A 170 -3.73 5.23 -8.75
N SER A 171 -3.77 5.47 -10.07
CA SER A 171 -3.57 4.41 -11.08
C SER A 171 -2.17 3.80 -11.09
N GLN A 172 -1.18 4.47 -10.53
CA GLN A 172 0.16 3.91 -10.31
C GLN A 172 0.15 2.68 -9.39
N ASN A 173 -0.76 2.63 -8.44
CA ASN A 173 -1.02 1.42 -7.67
C ASN A 173 -2.04 0.58 -8.43
N LEU A 174 -1.61 -0.58 -8.90
CA LEU A 174 -2.41 -1.47 -9.74
C LEU A 174 -3.76 -1.85 -9.13
N SER A 175 -3.81 -2.02 -7.82
CA SER A 175 -5.06 -2.36 -7.11
C SER A 175 -6.09 -1.24 -7.18
N TYR A 176 -5.66 0.01 -7.20
CA TYR A 176 -6.54 1.19 -7.23
C TYR A 176 -7.07 1.51 -8.63
N GLY A 177 -6.26 1.34 -9.67
CA GLY A 177 -6.73 1.52 -11.06
C GLY A 177 -7.86 0.56 -11.41
N VAL A 178 -7.68 -0.73 -11.14
CA VAL A 178 -8.72 -1.75 -11.33
C VAL A 178 -9.95 -1.50 -10.45
N CYS A 179 -9.76 -0.94 -9.25
CA CYS A 179 -10.86 -0.62 -8.34
C CYS A 179 -11.88 0.34 -8.96
N LEU A 180 -11.43 1.44 -9.58
CA LEU A 180 -12.33 2.42 -10.18
C LEU A 180 -13.14 1.80 -11.33
N THR A 181 -12.51 0.96 -12.12
CA THR A 181 -13.14 0.19 -13.20
C THR A 181 -14.20 -0.77 -12.66
N MET A 182 -13.84 -1.56 -11.65
CA MET A 182 -14.76 -2.52 -11.03
C MET A 182 -15.92 -1.83 -10.32
N PHE A 183 -15.68 -0.67 -9.69
CA PHE A 183 -16.72 0.16 -9.11
C PHE A 183 -17.72 0.65 -10.17
N ALA A 184 -17.23 1.21 -11.28
CA ALA A 184 -18.08 1.67 -12.37
C ALA A 184 -18.92 0.52 -13.00
N LEU A 185 -18.30 -0.65 -13.20
CA LEU A 185 -18.97 -1.86 -13.68
C LEU A 185 -20.03 -2.34 -12.68
N THR A 186 -19.73 -2.34 -11.39
CA THR A 186 -20.68 -2.71 -10.34
C THR A 186 -21.87 -1.76 -10.32
N MET A 187 -21.64 -0.46 -10.36
CA MET A 187 -22.73 0.53 -10.38
C MET A 187 -23.61 0.39 -11.64
N LEU A 188 -22.99 0.13 -12.80
CA LEU A 188 -23.71 -0.17 -14.03
C LEU A 188 -24.57 -1.44 -13.88
N ALA A 189 -24.01 -2.50 -13.35
CA ALA A 189 -24.68 -3.79 -13.19
C ALA A 189 -25.82 -3.71 -12.17
N VAL A 190 -25.60 -3.06 -11.02
CA VAL A 190 -26.63 -2.82 -9.99
C VAL A 190 -27.79 -2.01 -10.57
N GLU A 191 -27.53 -0.88 -11.22
CA GLU A 191 -28.59 -0.03 -11.81
C GLU A 191 -29.33 -0.77 -12.92
N ALA A 192 -28.63 -1.50 -13.79
CA ALA A 192 -29.24 -2.31 -14.82
C ALA A 192 -30.12 -3.43 -14.25
N PHE A 193 -29.67 -4.09 -13.17
CA PHE A 193 -30.38 -5.19 -12.53
C PHE A 193 -31.63 -4.70 -11.79
N VAL A 194 -31.53 -3.65 -11.00
CA VAL A 194 -32.66 -3.11 -10.24
C VAL A 194 -33.76 -2.60 -11.16
N ARG A 195 -33.41 -2.03 -12.34
CA ARG A 195 -34.40 -1.60 -13.37
C ARG A 195 -35.14 -2.76 -14.02
N LYS A 196 -34.47 -3.86 -14.27
CA LYS A 196 -35.07 -5.02 -14.91
C LYS A 196 -34.41 -6.29 -14.37
N ARG A 197 -35.08 -6.95 -13.45
CA ARG A 197 -34.63 -8.14 -12.74
C ARG A 197 -34.76 -9.36 -13.63
N THR A 198 -33.70 -9.69 -14.36
CA THR A 198 -33.62 -10.85 -15.26
C THR A 198 -32.40 -11.68 -14.92
N LEU A 199 -32.48 -12.98 -15.19
CA LEU A 199 -31.38 -13.91 -14.95
C LEU A 199 -30.04 -13.44 -15.57
N PRO A 200 -29.97 -12.95 -16.83
CA PRO A 200 -28.70 -12.48 -17.39
C PRO A 200 -28.09 -11.30 -16.61
N ARG A 201 -28.94 -10.40 -16.07
CA ARG A 201 -28.45 -9.26 -15.29
C ARG A 201 -28.06 -9.65 -13.87
N PHE A 202 -28.74 -10.63 -13.30
CA PHE A 202 -28.35 -11.24 -12.04
C PHE A 202 -26.97 -11.89 -12.19
N LEU A 203 -26.78 -12.76 -13.19
CA LEU A 203 -25.49 -13.39 -13.46
C LEU A 203 -24.38 -12.36 -13.74
N ALA A 204 -24.66 -11.32 -14.54
CA ALA A 204 -23.68 -10.27 -14.80
C ALA A 204 -23.25 -9.56 -13.53
N LEU A 205 -24.18 -9.21 -12.62
CA LEU A 205 -23.85 -8.60 -11.35
C LEU A 205 -23.04 -9.55 -10.47
N THR A 206 -23.44 -10.81 -10.35
CA THR A 206 -22.73 -11.85 -9.58
C THR A 206 -21.31 -12.04 -10.08
N GLY A 207 -21.10 -12.16 -11.39
CA GLY A 207 -19.78 -12.32 -11.98
C GLY A 207 -18.88 -11.09 -11.78
N ILE A 208 -19.42 -9.88 -11.93
CA ILE A 208 -18.69 -8.63 -11.69
C ILE A 208 -18.24 -8.55 -10.21
N LEU A 209 -19.13 -8.85 -9.27
CA LEU A 209 -18.80 -8.84 -7.84
C LEU A 209 -17.75 -9.89 -7.47
N SER A 210 -17.85 -11.11 -8.06
CA SER A 210 -16.84 -12.15 -7.85
C SER A 210 -15.47 -11.71 -8.38
N VAL A 211 -15.38 -11.22 -9.62
CA VAL A 211 -14.13 -10.69 -10.19
C VAL A 211 -13.59 -9.52 -9.37
N TYR A 212 -14.46 -8.67 -8.83
CA TYR A 212 -14.05 -7.55 -7.97
C TYR A 212 -13.41 -8.05 -6.68
N LEU A 213 -13.98 -9.07 -6.05
CA LEU A 213 -13.43 -9.65 -4.83
C LEU A 213 -12.01 -10.21 -5.04
N TYR A 214 -11.77 -10.90 -6.16
CA TYR A 214 -10.43 -11.33 -6.56
C TYR A 214 -9.50 -10.16 -6.88
N SER A 215 -10.01 -9.09 -7.47
CA SER A 215 -9.18 -7.94 -7.85
C SER A 215 -8.72 -7.12 -6.66
N SER A 216 -9.60 -6.90 -5.70
CA SER A 216 -9.32 -6.20 -4.44
C SER A 216 -10.47 -6.34 -3.47
N TYR A 217 -10.32 -7.18 -2.45
CA TYR A 217 -11.32 -7.37 -1.38
C TYR A 217 -11.61 -6.07 -0.62
N PHE A 218 -10.59 -5.24 -0.38
CA PHE A 218 -10.69 -3.99 0.34
C PHE A 218 -11.60 -2.97 -0.36
N PHE A 219 -11.41 -2.77 -1.66
CA PHE A 219 -12.28 -1.88 -2.44
C PHE A 219 -13.64 -2.49 -2.75
N CYS A 220 -13.72 -3.81 -2.84
CA CYS A 220 -14.99 -4.52 -2.94
C CYS A 220 -15.85 -4.26 -1.69
N TYR A 221 -15.26 -4.30 -0.49
CA TYR A 221 -15.91 -3.92 0.76
C TYR A 221 -16.43 -2.47 0.70
N MET A 222 -15.59 -1.49 0.36
CA MET A 222 -16.02 -0.10 0.22
C MET A 222 -17.21 0.02 -0.76
N THR A 223 -17.12 -0.62 -1.91
CA THR A 223 -18.20 -0.60 -2.92
C THR A 223 -19.47 -1.24 -2.38
N ALA A 224 -19.40 -2.34 -1.62
CA ALA A 224 -20.55 -2.95 -0.99
C ALA A 224 -21.24 -1.99 -0.02
N VAL A 225 -20.48 -1.29 0.83
CA VAL A 225 -20.99 -0.25 1.74
C VAL A 225 -21.68 0.87 0.94
N PHE A 226 -21.06 1.31 -0.16
CA PHE A 226 -21.68 2.32 -1.03
C PHE A 226 -23.00 1.83 -1.64
N VAL A 227 -23.08 0.61 -2.14
CA VAL A 227 -24.30 0.01 -2.72
C VAL A 227 -25.40 -0.13 -1.68
N ILE A 228 -25.06 -0.51 -0.43
CA ILE A 228 -25.98 -0.57 0.70
C ILE A 228 -26.65 0.80 0.94
N ILE A 229 -25.89 1.89 0.83
CA ILE A 229 -26.42 3.26 0.98
C ILE A 229 -27.15 3.73 -0.30
N TYR A 230 -26.59 3.43 -1.47
CA TYR A 230 -27.10 3.86 -2.76
C TYR A 230 -28.52 3.36 -3.03
N LEU A 231 -28.79 2.08 -2.79
CA LEU A 231 -30.08 1.47 -3.13
C LEU A 231 -31.26 2.08 -2.38
N PRO A 232 -31.24 2.29 -1.05
CA PRO A 232 -32.30 3.01 -0.34
C PRO A 232 -32.48 4.45 -0.83
N VAL A 233 -31.37 5.22 -0.97
CA VAL A 233 -31.42 6.61 -1.44
C VAL A 233 -32.02 6.68 -2.84
N ARG A 234 -31.60 5.80 -3.75
CA ARG A 234 -32.17 5.69 -5.09
C ARG A 234 -33.67 5.40 -5.07
N SER A 235 -34.09 4.44 -4.27
CA SER A 235 -35.51 4.04 -4.15
C SER A 235 -36.37 5.19 -3.62
N LEU A 236 -35.89 5.92 -2.63
CA LEU A 236 -36.55 7.12 -2.13
C LEU A 236 -36.67 8.21 -3.21
N LEU A 237 -35.63 8.43 -3.99
CA LEU A 237 -35.58 9.43 -5.05
C LEU A 237 -36.57 9.14 -6.19
N ILE A 238 -36.75 7.87 -6.57
CA ILE A 238 -37.67 7.46 -7.63
C ILE A 238 -39.05 7.07 -7.11
N ARG A 239 -39.24 7.09 -5.78
CA ARG A 239 -40.49 6.73 -5.09
C ARG A 239 -40.97 5.31 -5.45
N ASP A 240 -40.06 4.33 -5.33
CA ASP A 240 -40.41 2.92 -5.48
C ASP A 240 -41.40 2.47 -4.41
N ARG A 241 -42.24 1.47 -4.73
CA ARG A 241 -43.02 0.79 -3.71
C ARG A 241 -42.09 0.01 -2.81
N PHE A 242 -42.33 -0.01 -1.49
CA PHE A 242 -41.48 -0.67 -0.51
C PHE A 242 -41.21 -2.14 -0.86
N GLY A 243 -42.20 -2.90 -1.31
CA GLY A 243 -42.03 -4.30 -1.74
C GLY A 243 -41.11 -4.46 -2.97
N GLU A 244 -41.17 -3.54 -3.93
CA GLU A 244 -40.27 -3.54 -5.07
C GLU A 244 -38.85 -3.17 -4.72
N PHE A 245 -38.67 -2.23 -3.80
CA PHE A 245 -37.39 -1.89 -3.21
C PHE A 245 -36.79 -3.08 -2.47
N LEU A 246 -37.55 -3.66 -1.52
CA LEU A 246 -37.08 -4.77 -0.69
C LEU A 246 -36.68 -5.97 -1.55
N ARG A 247 -37.51 -6.32 -2.55
CA ARG A 247 -37.18 -7.38 -3.52
C ARG A 247 -35.90 -7.09 -4.29
N GLY A 248 -35.72 -5.86 -4.77
CA GLY A 248 -34.49 -5.45 -5.48
C GLY A 248 -33.27 -5.52 -4.58
N TYR A 249 -33.41 -5.06 -3.35
CA TYR A 249 -32.35 -5.07 -2.34
C TYR A 249 -31.93 -6.51 -2.00
N LEU A 250 -32.89 -7.38 -1.65
CA LEU A 250 -32.64 -8.78 -1.29
C LEU A 250 -32.03 -9.58 -2.46
N LEU A 251 -32.49 -9.36 -3.68
CA LEU A 251 -31.89 -10.03 -4.86
C LEU A 251 -30.47 -9.51 -5.16
N THR A 252 -30.17 -8.26 -4.88
CA THR A 252 -28.80 -7.73 -4.96
C THR A 252 -27.92 -8.34 -3.89
N ALA A 253 -28.42 -8.47 -2.64
CA ALA A 253 -27.73 -9.17 -1.57
C ALA A 253 -27.50 -10.64 -1.89
N LEU A 254 -28.48 -11.34 -2.49
CA LEU A 254 -28.33 -12.72 -2.96
C LEU A 254 -27.24 -12.83 -4.04
N SER A 255 -27.18 -11.85 -4.96
CA SER A 255 -26.11 -11.79 -5.97
C SER A 255 -24.72 -11.64 -5.33
N ALA A 256 -24.60 -10.80 -4.29
CA ALA A 256 -23.36 -10.64 -3.53
C ALA A 256 -22.99 -11.92 -2.77
N ALA A 257 -23.96 -12.59 -2.13
CA ALA A 257 -23.74 -13.88 -1.46
C ALA A 257 -23.28 -14.97 -2.45
N ALA A 258 -23.90 -15.04 -3.62
CA ALA A 258 -23.44 -15.96 -4.69
C ALA A 258 -22.01 -15.62 -5.16
N ALA A 259 -21.65 -14.35 -5.26
CA ALA A 259 -20.31 -13.93 -5.62
C ALA A 259 -19.27 -14.32 -4.53
N LEU A 260 -19.62 -14.23 -3.24
CA LEU A 260 -18.78 -14.72 -2.15
C LEU A 260 -18.53 -16.23 -2.25
N VAL A 261 -19.55 -17.02 -2.56
CA VAL A 261 -19.41 -18.48 -2.76
C VAL A 261 -18.54 -18.77 -3.99
N MET A 262 -18.72 -18.05 -5.09
CA MET A 262 -17.86 -18.15 -6.28
C MET A 262 -16.41 -17.74 -6.02
N SER A 263 -16.14 -17.05 -4.95
CA SER A 263 -14.81 -16.57 -4.54
C SER A 263 -14.36 -17.20 -3.21
N ALA A 264 -14.94 -18.34 -2.81
CA ALA A 264 -14.68 -18.92 -1.49
C ALA A 264 -13.19 -19.17 -1.22
N VAL A 265 -12.43 -19.61 -2.22
CA VAL A 265 -10.97 -19.82 -2.10
C VAL A 265 -10.24 -18.53 -1.76
N ALA A 266 -10.59 -17.41 -2.39
CA ALA A 266 -9.99 -16.11 -2.10
C ALA A 266 -10.44 -15.61 -0.73
N VAL A 267 -11.71 -15.81 -0.34
CA VAL A 267 -12.23 -15.41 0.98
C VAL A 267 -11.49 -16.14 2.10
N VAL A 268 -11.28 -17.46 1.97
CA VAL A 268 -10.56 -18.25 2.97
C VAL A 268 -9.11 -17.79 3.09
N ALA A 269 -8.39 -17.64 1.98
CA ALA A 269 -6.99 -17.21 1.98
C ALA A 269 -6.85 -15.80 2.58
N ILE A 270 -7.67 -14.84 2.12
CA ILE A 270 -7.61 -13.45 2.59
C ILE A 270 -7.96 -13.36 4.08
N THR A 271 -9.01 -14.06 4.53
CA THR A 271 -9.43 -14.01 5.93
C THR A 271 -8.35 -14.62 6.83
N GLY A 272 -7.76 -15.73 6.43
CA GLY A 272 -6.68 -16.37 7.18
C GLY A 272 -5.47 -15.48 7.35
N ASN A 273 -5.01 -14.87 6.27
CA ASN A 273 -3.87 -13.96 6.27
C ASN A 273 -4.17 -12.68 7.07
N PHE A 274 -5.35 -12.08 6.88
CA PHE A 274 -5.73 -10.85 7.59
C PHE A 274 -5.84 -11.06 9.09
N LEU A 275 -6.50 -12.14 9.56
CA LEU A 275 -6.65 -12.44 10.98
C LEU A 275 -5.33 -12.79 11.68
N GLY A 276 -4.35 -13.31 10.95
CA GLY A 276 -3.00 -13.58 11.44
C GLY A 276 -2.03 -12.41 11.35
N SER A 277 -2.48 -11.25 10.83
CA SER A 277 -1.61 -10.12 10.56
C SER A 277 -1.50 -9.16 11.76
N VAL A 278 -0.38 -8.42 11.82
CA VAL A 278 -0.12 -7.34 12.78
C VAL A 278 -1.26 -6.31 12.85
N ARG A 279 -2.01 -6.10 11.76
CA ARG A 279 -3.08 -5.09 11.67
C ARG A 279 -4.29 -5.37 12.53
N THR A 280 -4.52 -6.61 12.96
CA THR A 280 -5.67 -6.95 13.82
C THR A 280 -5.45 -6.57 15.27
N GLY A 281 -4.21 -6.51 15.75
CA GLY A 281 -3.88 -6.13 17.13
C GLY A 281 -4.17 -4.65 17.47
N ASP A 282 -4.15 -3.75 16.46
CA ASP A 282 -4.37 -2.32 16.65
C ASP A 282 -5.86 -1.90 16.64
N ALA A 283 -6.79 -2.84 16.50
CA ALA A 283 -8.22 -2.56 16.29
C ALA A 283 -8.99 -2.15 17.58
N SER A 284 -8.34 -1.91 18.70
CA SER A 284 -8.96 -1.67 20.01
C SER A 284 -9.64 -0.29 20.19
N ARG A 285 -9.62 0.59 19.18
CA ARG A 285 -10.30 1.89 19.28
C ARG A 285 -11.81 1.74 19.16
N SER A 286 -12.54 2.12 20.22
CA SER A 286 -14.01 2.14 20.20
C SER A 286 -14.52 3.02 19.05
N LEU A 287 -15.41 2.49 18.21
CA LEU A 287 -16.07 3.24 17.14
C LEU A 287 -16.72 4.53 17.66
N LEU A 288 -17.27 4.50 18.87
CA LEU A 288 -17.89 5.66 19.51
C LEU A 288 -16.86 6.77 19.78
N SER A 289 -15.63 6.44 20.17
CA SER A 289 -14.57 7.41 20.39
C SER A 289 -14.17 8.11 19.09
N LEU A 290 -14.20 7.41 17.95
CA LEU A 290 -13.94 7.97 16.63
C LEU A 290 -14.99 9.00 16.19
N PHE A 291 -16.26 8.80 16.54
CA PHE A 291 -17.29 9.80 16.27
C PHE A 291 -17.21 11.03 17.19
N ARG A 292 -16.60 10.90 18.37
CA ARG A 292 -16.34 12.01 19.31
C ARG A 292 -15.08 12.81 18.94
N SER A 293 -14.23 12.26 18.11
CA SER A 293 -12.99 12.92 17.68
C SER A 293 -13.29 14.17 16.85
N ARG A 294 -12.60 15.27 17.14
CA ARG A 294 -12.77 16.53 16.41
C ARG A 294 -12.19 16.42 14.98
N PRO A 295 -12.88 16.97 13.98
CA PRO A 295 -12.31 17.11 12.64
C PRO A 295 -11.04 17.96 12.64
N ARG A 296 -10.04 17.58 11.89
CA ARG A 296 -8.80 18.37 11.74
C ARG A 296 -9.00 19.43 10.65
N ALA A 297 -8.72 20.69 10.96
CA ALA A 297 -8.90 21.80 10.02
C ALA A 297 -8.02 21.66 8.77
N ASN A 298 -6.78 21.17 8.94
CA ASN A 298 -5.85 20.94 7.84
C ASN A 298 -6.37 19.88 6.84
N MET A 299 -7.06 18.82 7.31
CA MET A 299 -7.68 17.84 6.40
C MET A 299 -8.83 18.44 5.59
N LEU A 300 -9.65 19.30 6.20
CA LEU A 300 -10.71 20.00 5.49
C LEU A 300 -10.13 20.93 4.42
N TYR A 301 -9.08 21.68 4.78
CA TYR A 301 -8.35 22.53 3.85
C TYR A 301 -7.87 21.75 2.62
N ALA A 302 -7.17 20.64 2.85
CA ALA A 302 -6.67 19.80 1.77
C ALA A 302 -7.80 19.21 0.89
N CYS A 303 -8.91 18.78 1.47
CA CYS A 303 -10.06 18.30 0.71
C CYS A 303 -10.68 19.40 -0.18
N ILE A 304 -10.78 20.64 0.34
CA ILE A 304 -11.30 21.78 -0.43
C ILE A 304 -10.33 22.16 -1.56
N ALA A 305 -9.03 22.22 -1.29
CA ALA A 305 -8.01 22.47 -2.31
C ALA A 305 -8.09 21.41 -3.42
N ARG A 306 -8.19 20.13 -3.04
CA ARG A 306 -8.26 18.99 -3.99
C ARG A 306 -9.60 18.83 -4.70
N LEU A 307 -10.59 19.66 -4.42
CA LEU A 307 -11.78 19.80 -5.26
C LEU A 307 -11.44 20.47 -6.60
N PHE A 308 -10.49 21.41 -6.59
CA PHE A 308 -10.05 22.13 -7.79
C PHE A 308 -9.01 21.35 -8.59
N SER A 309 -7.97 20.87 -7.91
CA SER A 309 -6.95 20.03 -8.50
C SER A 309 -6.28 19.15 -7.44
N GLU A 310 -5.91 17.94 -7.81
CA GLU A 310 -5.11 17.02 -6.99
C GLU A 310 -3.72 17.59 -6.64
N ASN A 311 -3.21 18.53 -7.46
CA ASN A 311 -1.88 19.09 -7.34
C ASN A 311 -1.85 20.47 -6.66
N LEU A 312 -2.98 20.99 -6.20
CA LEU A 312 -3.04 22.35 -5.66
C LEU A 312 -2.20 22.54 -4.38
N THR A 313 -2.05 21.48 -3.57
CA THR A 313 -1.21 21.43 -2.37
C THR A 313 0.14 20.74 -2.60
N GLY A 314 0.62 20.71 -3.84
CA GLY A 314 1.80 19.94 -4.24
C GLY A 314 1.48 18.48 -4.54
N ILE A 315 2.48 17.75 -5.02
CA ILE A 315 2.39 16.34 -5.41
C ILE A 315 3.72 15.64 -5.16
N GLY A 316 3.68 14.35 -4.85
CA GLY A 316 4.88 13.56 -4.54
C GLY A 316 5.63 14.15 -3.35
N ASP A 317 6.94 14.26 -3.45
CA ASP A 317 7.80 14.84 -2.42
C ASP A 317 7.58 16.36 -2.23
N GLY A 318 7.02 17.01 -3.25
CA GLY A 318 6.60 18.41 -3.17
C GLY A 318 5.26 18.63 -2.47
N TYR A 319 4.62 17.59 -1.92
CA TYR A 319 3.37 17.73 -1.19
C TYR A 319 3.57 18.38 0.18
N LYS A 320 2.88 19.49 0.38
CA LYS A 320 2.87 20.25 1.65
C LYS A 320 1.47 20.21 2.24
N GLY A 321 1.09 19.09 2.80
CA GLY A 321 -0.23 18.87 3.38
C GLY A 321 -0.19 17.87 4.53
N PRO A 322 -1.34 17.62 5.20
CA PRO A 322 -1.41 16.67 6.31
C PRO A 322 -1.27 15.23 5.82
N ASP A 323 -0.64 14.41 6.62
CA ASP A 323 -0.44 12.98 6.37
C ASP A 323 0.21 12.71 4.98
N ASN A 324 0.05 11.51 4.44
CA ASN A 324 0.49 11.19 3.09
C ASN A 324 -0.50 11.74 2.04
N TYR A 325 -0.02 12.30 0.93
CA TYR A 325 -0.87 12.90 -0.09
C TYR A 325 -1.86 11.93 -0.76
N TYR A 326 -1.62 10.62 -0.68
CA TYR A 326 -2.55 9.59 -1.13
C TYR A 326 -3.74 9.40 -0.18
N GLU A 327 -3.57 9.64 1.11
CA GLU A 327 -4.61 9.35 2.10
C GLU A 327 -5.69 10.41 2.17
N ILE A 328 -5.45 11.60 1.62
CA ILE A 328 -6.43 12.69 1.54
C ILE A 328 -7.34 12.53 0.32
N ALA A 329 -8.61 12.87 0.48
CA ALA A 329 -9.60 12.77 -0.59
C ALA A 329 -9.17 13.49 -1.86
N VAL A 330 -9.29 12.82 -3.00
CA VAL A 330 -9.05 13.38 -4.33
C VAL A 330 -10.40 13.58 -5.00
N LEU A 331 -10.85 14.83 -5.11
CA LEU A 331 -12.20 15.18 -5.54
C LEU A 331 -12.22 15.85 -6.92
N SER A 332 -11.05 16.17 -7.49
CA SER A 332 -10.93 16.87 -8.76
C SER A 332 -11.42 15.99 -9.92
N VAL A 333 -12.46 16.43 -10.60
CA VAL A 333 -13.00 15.79 -11.81
C VAL A 333 -12.88 16.76 -13.00
N SER A 334 -13.51 17.90 -12.90
CA SER A 334 -13.51 18.98 -13.89
C SER A 334 -14.04 20.26 -13.27
N ALA A 335 -13.59 21.40 -13.75
CA ALA A 335 -14.11 22.70 -13.37
C ALA A 335 -15.62 22.84 -13.68
N LEU A 336 -16.14 22.07 -14.66
CA LEU A 336 -17.58 21.95 -14.95
C LEU A 336 -18.42 21.57 -13.73
N PHE A 337 -17.84 20.88 -12.75
CA PHE A 337 -18.58 20.49 -11.56
C PHE A 337 -19.11 21.69 -10.76
N LEU A 338 -18.34 22.76 -10.62
CA LEU A 338 -18.78 23.94 -9.88
C LEU A 338 -20.04 24.55 -10.52
N PHE A 339 -20.05 24.62 -11.83
CA PHE A 339 -21.24 25.13 -12.56
C PHE A 339 -22.41 24.15 -12.45
N ALA A 340 -22.16 22.86 -12.56
CA ALA A 340 -23.18 21.84 -12.37
C ALA A 340 -23.80 21.92 -10.96
N PHE A 341 -22.97 22.08 -9.94
CA PHE A 341 -23.38 22.19 -8.55
C PHE A 341 -24.31 23.39 -8.32
N PHE A 342 -23.91 24.60 -8.74
CA PHE A 342 -24.71 25.81 -8.57
C PHE A 342 -25.95 25.79 -9.44
N TYR A 343 -25.91 25.21 -10.62
CA TYR A 343 -27.09 25.02 -11.45
C TYR A 343 -28.12 24.10 -10.80
N LEU A 344 -27.69 22.99 -10.24
CA LEU A 344 -28.55 22.05 -9.51
C LEU A 344 -29.11 22.67 -8.22
N LEU A 345 -28.38 23.58 -7.56
CA LEU A 345 -28.85 24.36 -6.42
C LEU A 345 -29.85 25.43 -6.84
N TYR A 346 -29.68 26.06 -7.99
CA TYR A 346 -30.63 27.03 -8.54
C TYR A 346 -31.98 26.40 -8.79
N GLN A 347 -32.02 25.20 -9.32
CA GLN A 347 -33.23 24.49 -9.62
C GLN A 347 -33.97 24.00 -8.35
N ARG A 348 -35.21 24.50 -8.14
CA ARG A 348 -36.04 24.15 -6.96
C ARG A 348 -36.23 22.62 -6.79
N LYS A 349 -36.28 21.85 -7.90
CA LYS A 349 -36.55 20.41 -7.90
C LYS A 349 -35.34 19.58 -7.40
N THR A 350 -34.12 20.07 -7.56
CA THR A 350 -32.89 19.36 -7.24
C THR A 350 -32.20 19.95 -6.01
N ARG A 351 -32.47 21.19 -5.62
CA ARG A 351 -31.83 21.94 -4.53
C ARG A 351 -31.66 21.12 -3.24
N VAL A 352 -32.77 20.67 -2.67
CA VAL A 352 -32.74 19.95 -1.39
C VAL A 352 -31.93 18.66 -1.48
N ARG A 353 -32.05 17.92 -2.58
CA ARG A 353 -31.29 16.69 -2.80
C ARG A 353 -29.80 16.97 -2.90
N THR A 354 -29.43 17.99 -3.67
CA THR A 354 -28.03 18.41 -3.81
C THR A 354 -27.43 18.78 -2.46
N LEU A 355 -28.16 19.59 -1.65
CA LEU A 355 -27.71 19.97 -0.30
C LEU A 355 -27.55 18.75 0.62
N LEU A 356 -28.49 17.82 0.63
CA LEU A 356 -28.41 16.61 1.48
C LEU A 356 -27.26 15.69 1.08
N ILE A 357 -27.06 15.48 -0.24
CA ILE A 357 -25.94 14.66 -0.73
C ILE A 357 -24.61 15.34 -0.39
N THR A 358 -24.50 16.66 -0.58
CA THR A 358 -23.28 17.41 -0.23
C THR A 358 -23.00 17.32 1.27
N ALA A 359 -24.02 17.53 2.12
CA ALA A 359 -23.87 17.42 3.57
C ALA A 359 -23.39 16.01 3.99
N ALA A 360 -23.94 14.95 3.37
CA ALA A 360 -23.51 13.58 3.64
C ALA A 360 -22.06 13.33 3.19
N CYS A 361 -21.65 13.85 2.02
CA CYS A 361 -20.25 13.75 1.57
C CYS A 361 -19.31 14.50 2.50
N VAL A 362 -19.66 15.70 2.91
CA VAL A 362 -18.86 16.50 3.85
C VAL A 362 -18.77 15.79 5.20
N ALA A 363 -19.87 15.25 5.72
CA ALA A 363 -19.84 14.46 6.96
C ALA A 363 -18.93 13.22 6.84
N ALA A 364 -19.00 12.51 5.72
CA ALA A 364 -18.15 11.35 5.45
C ALA A 364 -16.66 11.70 5.45
N LEU A 365 -16.29 12.86 4.92
CA LEU A 365 -14.90 13.32 4.89
C LEU A 365 -14.43 13.86 6.25
N LEU A 366 -15.28 14.54 7.00
CA LEU A 366 -14.89 15.21 8.24
C LEU A 366 -14.77 14.25 9.43
N PHE A 367 -15.76 13.36 9.62
CA PHE A 367 -15.84 12.55 10.84
C PHE A 367 -15.03 11.24 10.72
N PRO A 368 -14.03 11.01 11.61
CA PRO A 368 -13.22 9.79 11.60
C PRO A 368 -14.03 8.50 11.71
N GLY A 369 -15.16 8.51 12.41
CA GLY A 369 -16.04 7.35 12.53
C GLY A 369 -16.65 6.92 11.19
N PHE A 370 -17.07 7.85 10.32
CA PHE A 370 -17.51 7.50 8.97
C PHE A 370 -16.34 7.01 8.10
N ARG A 371 -15.19 7.65 8.18
CA ARG A 371 -13.99 7.20 7.46
C ARG A 371 -13.62 5.77 7.85
N TYR A 372 -13.68 5.44 9.15
CA TYR A 372 -13.44 4.08 9.63
C TYR A 372 -14.45 3.08 9.07
N ILE A 373 -15.76 3.39 9.12
CA ILE A 373 -16.80 2.52 8.55
C ILE A 373 -16.60 2.33 7.04
N PHE A 374 -16.22 3.38 6.31
CA PHE A 374 -16.12 3.31 4.85
C PHE A 374 -14.80 2.73 4.36
N ASN A 375 -13.74 2.82 5.14
CA ASN A 375 -12.37 2.57 4.72
C ASN A 375 -11.55 1.71 5.70
N MET A 376 -12.14 1.29 6.83
CA MET A 376 -11.45 0.59 7.91
C MET A 376 -10.22 1.33 8.46
N ASN A 377 -10.06 2.61 8.14
CA ASN A 377 -8.97 3.47 8.58
C ASN A 377 -9.53 4.88 8.87
N PRO A 378 -9.40 5.41 10.10
CA PRO A 378 -9.95 6.71 10.45
C PRO A 378 -9.18 7.89 9.85
N LEU A 379 -7.94 7.68 9.40
CA LEU A 379 -7.10 8.72 8.80
C LEU A 379 -7.29 8.79 7.28
N ALA A 380 -7.42 7.67 6.60
CA ALA A 380 -7.50 7.59 5.15
C ALA A 380 -8.88 7.98 4.58
N MET A 381 -8.88 8.56 3.37
CA MET A 381 -10.08 8.92 2.63
C MET A 381 -10.13 8.22 1.26
N ARG A 382 -9.67 6.98 1.19
CA ARG A 382 -9.57 6.19 -0.06
C ARG A 382 -10.92 5.99 -0.74
N PHE A 383 -12.03 6.00 0.03
CA PHE A 383 -13.40 5.93 -0.48
C PHE A 383 -13.84 7.16 -1.31
N SER A 384 -13.00 8.19 -1.45
CA SER A 384 -13.34 9.42 -2.19
C SER A 384 -13.71 9.19 -3.66
N PHE A 385 -13.42 8.01 -4.24
CA PHE A 385 -13.92 7.62 -5.56
C PHE A 385 -15.47 7.56 -5.64
N TRP A 386 -16.17 7.36 -4.53
CA TRP A 386 -17.62 7.48 -4.50
C TRP A 386 -18.07 8.92 -4.79
N ILE A 387 -17.35 9.87 -4.17
CA ILE A 387 -17.64 11.30 -4.34
C ILE A 387 -17.32 11.75 -5.77
N THR A 388 -16.23 11.25 -6.36
CA THR A 388 -15.91 11.54 -7.77
C THR A 388 -16.98 10.99 -8.73
N LEU A 389 -17.59 9.84 -8.43
CA LEU A 389 -18.75 9.35 -9.19
C LEU A 389 -19.96 10.29 -9.05
N LEU A 390 -20.26 10.76 -7.83
CA LEU A 390 -21.37 11.69 -7.59
C LEU A 390 -21.14 13.05 -8.26
N ILE A 391 -19.91 13.56 -8.24
CA ILE A 391 -19.48 14.76 -8.97
C ILE A 391 -19.70 14.58 -10.47
N SER A 392 -19.21 13.49 -11.05
CA SER A 392 -19.37 13.18 -12.48
C SER A 392 -20.84 12.98 -12.86
N MET A 393 -21.64 12.41 -11.96
CA MET A 393 -23.09 12.28 -12.14
C MET A 393 -23.78 13.65 -12.15
N ALA A 394 -23.39 14.58 -11.28
CA ALA A 394 -23.91 15.94 -11.28
C ALA A 394 -23.58 16.66 -12.61
N VAL A 395 -22.36 16.49 -13.12
CA VAL A 395 -21.96 17.00 -14.44
C VAL A 395 -22.80 16.37 -15.55
N ALA A 396 -23.08 15.06 -15.51
CA ALA A 396 -23.92 14.39 -16.52
C ALA A 396 -25.35 14.95 -16.55
N PHE A 397 -25.96 15.18 -15.40
CA PHE A 397 -27.28 15.80 -15.32
C PHE A 397 -27.27 17.25 -15.81
N PHE A 398 -26.28 18.03 -15.43
CA PHE A 398 -26.08 19.39 -15.86
C PHE A 398 -25.92 19.47 -17.39
N LEU A 399 -25.03 18.71 -17.97
CA LEU A 399 -24.79 18.66 -19.41
C LEU A 399 -26.04 18.23 -20.18
N LYS A 400 -26.82 17.28 -19.63
CA LYS A 400 -28.10 16.91 -20.23
C LYS A 400 -29.04 18.11 -20.34
N GLU A 401 -29.24 18.85 -19.25
CA GLU A 401 -30.12 20.05 -19.24
C GLU A 401 -29.57 21.12 -20.19
N LEU A 402 -28.27 21.37 -20.15
CA LEU A 402 -27.56 22.30 -21.02
C LEU A 402 -27.77 21.99 -22.52
N LEU A 403 -27.67 20.71 -22.88
CA LEU A 403 -27.75 20.26 -24.28
C LEU A 403 -29.18 20.08 -24.78
N THR A 404 -30.16 19.96 -23.88
CA THR A 404 -31.57 19.72 -24.28
C THR A 404 -32.48 20.91 -24.04
N ARG A 405 -32.39 21.57 -22.90
CA ARG A 405 -33.31 22.64 -22.46
C ARG A 405 -32.60 23.65 -21.57
N PRO A 406 -31.67 24.44 -22.11
CA PRO A 406 -30.88 25.37 -21.30
C PRO A 406 -31.81 26.42 -20.66
N ASP A 407 -31.68 26.57 -19.32
CA ASP A 407 -32.26 27.68 -18.60
C ASP A 407 -31.26 28.82 -18.53
N GLY A 408 -31.48 29.86 -19.34
CA GLY A 408 -30.55 30.98 -19.44
C GLY A 408 -30.31 31.71 -18.11
N LYS A 409 -31.33 31.88 -17.27
CA LYS A 409 -31.15 32.48 -15.93
C LYS A 409 -30.33 31.55 -15.01
N GLY A 410 -30.63 30.26 -15.06
CA GLY A 410 -29.88 29.25 -14.28
C GLY A 410 -28.43 29.19 -14.69
N LEU A 411 -28.12 29.29 -15.99
CA LEU A 411 -26.73 29.32 -16.51
C LEU A 411 -25.96 30.56 -16.06
N LEU A 412 -26.59 31.76 -16.16
CA LEU A 412 -25.98 33.01 -15.68
C LEU A 412 -25.72 32.98 -14.18
N PHE A 413 -26.68 32.49 -13.39
CA PHE A 413 -26.52 32.31 -11.94
C PHE A 413 -25.36 31.34 -11.64
N SER A 414 -25.33 30.18 -12.29
CA SER A 414 -24.29 29.18 -12.04
C SER A 414 -22.88 29.68 -12.43
N GLY A 415 -22.80 30.46 -13.52
CA GLY A 415 -21.57 31.11 -13.94
C GLY A 415 -21.03 32.09 -12.91
N ALA A 416 -21.87 33.02 -12.49
CA ALA A 416 -21.49 34.01 -11.47
C ALA A 416 -21.17 33.36 -10.10
N ALA A 417 -22.02 32.43 -9.66
CA ALA A 417 -21.86 31.76 -8.38
C ALA A 417 -20.58 30.92 -8.33
N ALA A 418 -20.21 30.20 -9.41
CA ALA A 418 -18.98 29.42 -9.48
C ALA A 418 -17.72 30.29 -9.40
N VAL A 419 -17.72 31.43 -10.12
CA VAL A 419 -16.58 32.39 -10.08
C VAL A 419 -16.46 33.01 -8.70
N VAL A 420 -17.56 33.48 -8.10
CA VAL A 420 -17.54 34.07 -6.75
C VAL A 420 -17.11 33.03 -5.71
N PHE A 421 -17.65 31.82 -5.75
CA PHE A 421 -17.26 30.72 -4.86
C PHE A 421 -15.77 30.44 -4.96
N THR A 422 -15.22 30.33 -6.16
CA THR A 422 -13.81 30.10 -6.37
C THR A 422 -12.96 31.22 -5.80
N ALA A 423 -13.30 32.49 -6.10
CA ALA A 423 -12.55 33.63 -5.59
C ALA A 423 -12.55 33.69 -4.05
N VAL A 424 -13.72 33.48 -3.42
CA VAL A 424 -13.84 33.46 -1.97
C VAL A 424 -13.09 32.29 -1.35
N THR A 425 -13.24 31.10 -1.93
CA THR A 425 -12.55 29.89 -1.43
C THR A 425 -11.04 30.05 -1.52
N TRP A 426 -10.53 30.57 -2.62
CA TRP A 426 -9.07 30.77 -2.78
C TRP A 426 -8.52 31.87 -1.87
N LEU A 427 -9.29 32.91 -1.65
CA LEU A 427 -8.92 33.93 -0.67
C LEU A 427 -8.82 33.31 0.74
N ILE A 428 -9.79 32.45 1.13
CA ILE A 428 -9.76 31.75 2.42
C ILE A 428 -8.56 30.80 2.46
N LEU A 429 -8.32 29.99 1.42
CA LEU A 429 -7.19 29.07 1.35
C LEU A 429 -5.86 29.84 1.48
N HIS A 430 -5.72 30.97 0.79
CA HIS A 430 -4.51 31.78 0.84
C HIS A 430 -4.29 32.41 2.23
N LEU A 431 -5.32 32.98 2.84
CA LEU A 431 -5.23 33.60 4.16
C LEU A 431 -4.98 32.62 5.31
N THR A 432 -5.32 31.32 5.10
CA THR A 432 -5.16 30.30 6.13
C THR A 432 -4.00 29.32 5.85
N ALA A 433 -3.32 29.45 4.72
CA ALA A 433 -2.25 28.55 4.30
C ALA A 433 -1.11 28.52 5.34
N ASP A 434 -0.57 29.68 5.70
CA ASP A 434 0.56 29.77 6.63
C ASP A 434 0.21 29.23 8.02
N ALA A 435 -1.00 29.55 8.53
CA ALA A 435 -1.48 29.08 9.82
C ALA A 435 -1.70 27.56 9.89
N LEU A 436 -1.86 26.90 8.75
CA LEU A 436 -2.06 25.46 8.62
C LEU A 436 -0.85 24.75 8.03
N HIS A 437 0.25 25.45 7.79
CA HIS A 437 1.49 24.94 7.18
C HIS A 437 1.30 24.33 5.79
N PHE A 438 0.58 25.05 4.91
CA PHE A 438 0.35 24.66 3.53
C PHE A 438 1.03 25.63 2.56
N GLU A 439 1.49 25.07 1.45
CA GLU A 439 1.89 25.83 0.27
C GLU A 439 0.93 25.51 -0.89
N LEU A 440 0.43 26.55 -1.55
CA LEU A 440 -0.41 26.42 -2.72
C LEU A 440 0.41 26.59 -4.00
N SER A 441 0.27 25.65 -4.93
CA SER A 441 0.92 25.76 -6.24
C SER A 441 0.32 26.90 -7.07
N GLY A 442 1.03 28.02 -7.22
CA GLY A 442 0.60 29.15 -8.02
C GLY A 442 0.32 28.80 -9.49
N ARG A 443 1.15 27.93 -10.07
CA ARG A 443 0.95 27.40 -11.43
C ARG A 443 -0.39 26.64 -11.55
N THR A 444 -0.69 25.76 -10.65
CA THR A 444 -1.93 24.99 -10.63
C THR A 444 -3.13 25.91 -10.42
N MET A 445 -3.01 26.93 -9.57
CA MET A 445 -4.06 27.94 -9.38
C MET A 445 -4.39 28.67 -10.70
N ILE A 446 -3.38 29.08 -11.44
CA ILE A 446 -3.56 29.75 -12.73
C ILE A 446 -4.33 28.85 -13.71
N PHE A 447 -3.98 27.58 -13.83
CA PHE A 447 -4.69 26.64 -14.70
C PHE A 447 -6.14 26.43 -14.26
N CYS A 448 -6.39 26.25 -12.97
CA CYS A 448 -7.76 26.14 -12.43
C CYS A 448 -8.56 27.40 -12.73
N ALA A 449 -7.99 28.61 -12.53
CA ALA A 449 -8.63 29.88 -12.83
C ALA A 449 -8.97 29.99 -14.33
N ALA A 450 -8.04 29.64 -15.19
CA ALA A 450 -8.26 29.66 -16.63
C ALA A 450 -9.43 28.77 -17.07
N TRP A 451 -9.50 27.53 -16.55
CA TRP A 451 -10.60 26.62 -16.88
C TRP A 451 -11.95 27.10 -16.35
N ILE A 452 -11.98 27.62 -15.12
CA ILE A 452 -13.20 28.20 -14.55
C ILE A 452 -13.66 29.41 -15.38
N LEU A 453 -12.75 30.29 -15.79
CA LEU A 453 -13.06 31.43 -16.62
C LEU A 453 -13.55 31.00 -18.02
N ILE A 454 -12.88 30.04 -18.67
CA ILE A 454 -13.30 29.52 -19.99
C ILE A 454 -14.72 28.98 -19.93
N TYR A 455 -15.02 28.12 -18.96
CA TYR A 455 -16.37 27.57 -18.82
C TYR A 455 -17.38 28.64 -18.43
N ALA A 456 -17.03 29.60 -17.56
CA ALA A 456 -17.89 30.70 -17.20
C ALA A 456 -18.30 31.54 -18.44
N LEU A 457 -17.31 31.89 -19.28
CA LEU A 457 -17.56 32.66 -20.52
C LEU A 457 -18.45 31.88 -21.49
N VAL A 458 -18.18 30.57 -21.69
CA VAL A 458 -19.02 29.71 -22.54
C VAL A 458 -20.43 29.63 -22.00
N LEU A 459 -20.60 29.42 -20.70
CA LEU A 459 -21.95 29.28 -20.10
C LEU A 459 -22.70 30.60 -20.03
N ILE A 460 -22.03 31.74 -19.83
CA ILE A 460 -22.65 33.08 -19.88
C ILE A 460 -23.08 33.35 -21.33
N ALA A 461 -22.24 33.10 -22.32
CA ALA A 461 -22.61 33.26 -23.72
C ALA A 461 -23.82 32.38 -24.11
N LEU A 462 -23.86 31.15 -23.65
CA LEU A 462 -24.99 30.24 -23.85
C LEU A 462 -26.24 30.71 -23.09
N GLY A 463 -26.09 31.23 -21.87
CA GLY A 463 -27.18 31.77 -21.05
C GLY A 463 -27.82 32.98 -21.70
N VAL A 464 -27.01 33.95 -22.17
CA VAL A 464 -27.48 35.13 -22.91
C VAL A 464 -28.17 34.71 -24.20
N SER A 465 -27.56 33.79 -24.96
CA SER A 465 -28.13 33.25 -26.20
C SER A 465 -29.50 32.57 -25.93
N ALA A 466 -29.60 31.75 -24.88
CA ALA A 466 -30.85 31.08 -24.51
C ALA A 466 -31.96 32.06 -24.11
N LEU A 467 -31.61 33.21 -23.50
CA LEU A 467 -32.58 34.28 -23.19
C LEU A 467 -33.02 34.99 -24.46
N ARG A 468 -32.13 35.20 -25.43
CA ARG A 468 -32.47 35.89 -26.71
C ARG A 468 -33.29 35.00 -27.67
N VAL A 469 -33.15 33.70 -27.63
CA VAL A 469 -33.88 32.73 -28.49
C VAL A 469 -35.40 32.74 -28.25
N LYS A 470 -35.84 33.15 -27.07
CA LYS A 470 -37.27 33.43 -26.85
C LYS A 470 -37.82 34.54 -27.77
N VAL A 471 -36.93 35.33 -28.38
CA VAL A 471 -37.26 36.46 -29.27
C VAL A 471 -36.95 36.12 -30.75
N ASN A 472 -35.92 35.32 -31.05
CA ASN A 472 -35.54 35.01 -32.45
C ASN A 472 -34.80 33.65 -32.59
N PRO A 473 -35.40 32.58 -33.16
CA PRO A 473 -34.88 31.21 -33.09
C PRO A 473 -33.76 30.82 -34.08
N GLY A 474 -33.38 31.65 -35.03
CA GLY A 474 -32.58 31.28 -36.20
C GLY A 474 -31.12 30.81 -35.93
N PRO A 475 -30.23 31.57 -35.23
CA PRO A 475 -28.79 31.22 -35.07
C PRO A 475 -28.51 30.13 -34.02
N TYR A 476 -29.43 29.95 -33.09
CA TYR A 476 -29.26 29.05 -31.94
C TYR A 476 -29.27 27.57 -32.36
N GLY A 477 -29.98 27.20 -33.41
CA GLY A 477 -30.03 25.82 -33.88
C GLY A 477 -28.70 25.25 -34.41
N ALA A 478 -27.84 26.09 -35.00
CA ALA A 478 -26.53 25.71 -35.45
C ALA A 478 -25.56 25.55 -34.27
N LEU A 479 -25.60 26.48 -33.29
CA LEU A 479 -24.79 26.44 -32.07
C LEU A 479 -25.11 25.19 -31.24
N GLN A 480 -26.39 24.82 -31.06
CA GLN A 480 -26.78 23.61 -30.37
C GLN A 480 -26.27 22.31 -31.00
N ARG A 481 -26.08 22.30 -32.33
CA ARG A 481 -25.56 21.10 -33.03
C ARG A 481 -24.08 20.89 -32.76
N LEU A 482 -23.28 21.96 -32.66
CA LEU A 482 -21.85 21.94 -32.45
C LEU A 482 -21.46 21.84 -30.96
N LEU A 483 -22.35 22.25 -30.07
CA LEU A 483 -22.11 22.34 -28.63
C LEU A 483 -21.62 21.02 -27.99
N PRO A 484 -22.16 19.82 -28.30
CA PRO A 484 -21.65 18.57 -27.73
C PRO A 484 -20.19 18.29 -28.13
N ALA A 485 -19.82 18.61 -29.38
CA ALA A 485 -18.45 18.44 -29.86
C ALA A 485 -17.51 19.46 -29.19
N ALA A 486 -17.91 20.72 -29.09
CA ALA A 486 -17.15 21.76 -28.43
C ALA A 486 -16.90 21.43 -26.94
N LEU A 487 -17.92 20.97 -26.23
CA LEU A 487 -17.79 20.56 -24.83
C LEU A 487 -16.90 19.32 -24.67
N LEU A 488 -16.95 18.37 -25.61
CA LEU A 488 -16.06 17.22 -25.59
C LEU A 488 -14.60 17.65 -25.80
N ILE A 489 -14.35 18.55 -26.73
CA ILE A 489 -13.01 19.10 -26.99
C ILE A 489 -12.50 19.86 -25.76
N LEU A 490 -13.30 20.72 -25.16
CA LEU A 490 -12.93 21.46 -23.95
C LEU A 490 -12.64 20.54 -22.78
N ALA A 491 -13.51 19.55 -22.52
CA ALA A 491 -13.30 18.56 -21.47
C ALA A 491 -12.04 17.71 -21.72
N SER A 492 -11.77 17.33 -22.98
CA SER A 492 -10.56 16.61 -23.36
C SER A 492 -9.30 17.45 -23.14
N ALA A 493 -9.33 18.72 -23.51
CA ALA A 493 -8.23 19.65 -23.29
C ALA A 493 -7.97 19.88 -21.78
N GLU A 494 -9.06 20.04 -21.00
CA GLU A 494 -8.95 20.13 -19.55
C GLU A 494 -8.28 18.89 -18.94
N ILE A 495 -8.71 17.68 -19.31
CA ILE A 495 -8.08 16.43 -18.88
C ILE A 495 -6.58 16.44 -19.20
N LEU A 496 -6.21 16.74 -20.45
CA LEU A 496 -4.81 16.69 -20.87
C LEU A 496 -3.92 17.69 -20.11
N ILE A 497 -4.44 18.89 -19.84
CA ILE A 497 -3.67 19.95 -19.16
C ILE A 497 -3.63 19.71 -17.65
N MET A 498 -4.78 19.45 -17.04
CA MET A 498 -4.87 19.34 -15.59
C MET A 498 -4.26 18.05 -15.04
N ARG A 499 -4.23 16.94 -15.82
CA ARG A 499 -3.67 15.66 -15.38
C ARG A 499 -2.19 15.50 -15.76
N HIS A 500 -1.65 16.38 -16.57
CA HIS A 500 -0.24 16.34 -16.97
C HIS A 500 0.69 16.38 -15.75
N ASP A 501 0.46 17.32 -14.85
CA ASP A 501 1.33 17.55 -13.70
C ASP A 501 1.25 16.38 -12.71
N ALA A 502 0.09 15.74 -12.57
CA ALA A 502 -0.10 14.54 -11.76
C ALA A 502 0.73 13.33 -12.20
N LEU A 503 1.17 13.32 -13.45
CA LEU A 503 2.00 12.25 -14.00
C LEU A 503 3.49 12.62 -14.05
N TYR A 504 3.82 13.88 -14.35
CA TYR A 504 5.16 14.26 -14.78
C TYR A 504 5.91 15.19 -13.83
N LEU A 505 5.26 15.71 -12.77
CA LEU A 505 5.96 16.40 -11.67
C LEU A 505 6.35 15.46 -10.53
N ARG A 506 6.06 14.19 -10.67
CA ARG A 506 6.43 13.14 -9.74
C ARG A 506 7.77 12.53 -10.12
N LEU A 507 8.43 11.87 -9.16
CA LEU A 507 9.64 11.10 -9.41
C LEU A 507 9.27 9.76 -10.05
N TYR A 508 9.46 9.63 -11.35
CA TYR A 508 9.31 8.40 -12.11
C TYR A 508 10.66 7.94 -12.65
N LEU A 509 10.81 6.63 -12.84
CA LEU A 509 12.05 6.06 -13.35
C LEU A 509 12.24 6.33 -14.85
N THR A 510 13.47 6.63 -15.25
CA THR A 510 13.88 6.50 -16.63
C THR A 510 14.17 5.02 -16.97
N LYS A 511 14.23 4.69 -18.26
CA LYS A 511 14.62 3.33 -18.67
C LYS A 511 16.04 2.97 -18.24
N GLU A 512 16.92 3.95 -18.22
CA GLU A 512 18.29 3.81 -17.76
C GLU A 512 18.35 3.51 -16.25
N GLN A 513 17.67 4.33 -15.44
CA GLN A 513 17.59 4.08 -13.99
C GLN A 513 16.94 2.73 -13.66
N PHE A 514 15.93 2.33 -14.44
CA PHE A 514 15.27 1.04 -14.25
C PHE A 514 16.22 -0.14 -14.53
N GLY A 515 17.09 -0.05 -15.55
CA GLY A 515 18.02 -1.12 -15.89
C GLY A 515 19.31 -1.13 -15.06
N ASN A 516 19.75 0.05 -14.59
CA ASN A 516 21.09 0.19 -14.01
C ASN A 516 21.07 0.35 -12.47
N SER A 517 20.00 0.90 -11.89
CA SER A 517 20.02 1.23 -10.46
C SER A 517 18.83 0.69 -9.68
N VAL A 518 17.68 0.43 -10.34
CA VAL A 518 16.48 -0.09 -9.69
C VAL A 518 16.21 -1.48 -10.22
N TYR A 519 16.40 -2.51 -9.40
CA TYR A 519 16.36 -3.89 -9.84
C TYR A 519 17.39 -4.15 -10.95
N SER A 520 18.64 -3.85 -10.63
CA SER A 520 19.79 -3.85 -11.53
C SER A 520 19.97 -5.19 -12.26
N ASP A 521 20.31 -5.13 -13.55
CA ASP A 521 20.65 -6.34 -14.30
C ASP A 521 21.93 -6.99 -13.77
N VAL A 522 22.85 -6.20 -13.20
CA VAL A 522 24.08 -6.68 -12.57
C VAL A 522 23.81 -7.47 -11.29
N THR A 523 22.87 -6.99 -10.44
CA THR A 523 22.43 -7.74 -9.25
C THR A 523 21.79 -9.07 -9.66
N PHE A 524 20.97 -9.06 -10.69
CA PHE A 524 20.36 -10.29 -11.21
C PHE A 524 21.40 -11.28 -11.74
N GLU A 525 22.44 -10.82 -12.42
CA GLU A 525 23.58 -11.65 -12.88
C GLU A 525 24.32 -12.25 -11.67
N ALA A 526 24.68 -11.44 -10.69
CA ALA A 526 25.34 -11.89 -9.47
C ALA A 526 24.52 -12.95 -8.70
N VAL A 527 23.21 -12.79 -8.60
CA VAL A 527 22.29 -13.76 -7.99
C VAL A 527 22.24 -15.07 -8.79
N SER A 528 22.23 -14.97 -10.11
CA SER A 528 22.22 -16.15 -11.00
C SER A 528 23.49 -16.96 -10.86
N ASP A 529 24.65 -16.30 -10.85
CA ASP A 529 25.95 -16.95 -10.67
C ASP A 529 26.05 -17.66 -9.29
N LEU A 530 25.58 -16.96 -8.22
CA LEU A 530 25.52 -17.57 -6.89
C LEU A 530 24.61 -18.80 -6.83
N ALA A 531 23.48 -18.80 -7.52
CA ALA A 531 22.55 -19.93 -7.54
C ALA A 531 23.15 -21.15 -8.27
N ASP A 532 24.02 -20.92 -9.27
CA ASP A 532 24.75 -21.96 -9.99
C ASP A 532 25.94 -22.50 -9.17
N GLU A 533 26.64 -21.63 -8.41
CA GLU A 533 27.80 -22.00 -7.61
C GLU A 533 27.43 -22.67 -6.27
N ASP A 534 26.40 -22.19 -5.60
CA ASP A 534 25.89 -22.69 -4.31
C ASP A 534 24.40 -22.95 -4.38
N PRO A 535 23.94 -24.13 -4.80
CA PRO A 535 22.53 -24.49 -4.89
C PRO A 535 21.86 -24.76 -3.53
N GLY A 536 22.57 -24.49 -2.41
CA GLY A 536 22.06 -24.70 -1.05
C GLY A 536 20.91 -23.77 -0.67
N LEU A 537 20.34 -24.03 0.51
CA LEU A 537 19.32 -23.17 1.10
C LEU A 537 20.00 -22.09 1.98
N TYR A 538 19.81 -20.84 1.63
CA TYR A 538 20.37 -19.68 2.32
C TYR A 538 19.61 -18.40 1.99
N ARG A 539 19.93 -17.31 2.68
CA ARG A 539 19.43 -15.96 2.40
C ARG A 539 20.52 -15.04 1.87
N ILE A 540 20.10 -14.11 1.04
CA ILE A 540 20.91 -13.02 0.52
C ILE A 540 20.32 -11.70 1.05
N ALA A 541 21.18 -10.81 1.54
CA ALA A 541 20.84 -9.40 1.71
C ALA A 541 21.42 -8.63 0.54
N SER A 542 20.63 -7.72 -0.07
CA SER A 542 21.09 -6.94 -1.21
C SER A 542 20.92 -5.43 -1.04
N THR A 543 19.88 -4.98 -0.36
CA THR A 543 19.62 -3.56 -0.21
C THR A 543 19.03 -3.21 1.14
N GLU A 544 19.33 -2.01 1.62
CA GLU A 544 18.72 -1.39 2.79
C GLU A 544 17.63 -0.38 2.42
N ASN A 545 17.49 -0.07 1.13
CA ASN A 545 16.51 0.90 0.68
C ASN A 545 15.10 0.31 0.68
N TYR A 546 14.20 0.90 1.44
CA TYR A 546 12.83 0.40 1.59
C TYR A 546 12.05 0.35 0.27
N PHE A 547 12.38 1.17 -0.73
CA PHE A 547 11.76 1.10 -2.06
C PHE A 547 12.04 -0.21 -2.78
N TYR A 548 13.17 -0.86 -2.47
CA TYR A 548 13.61 -2.10 -3.07
C TYR A 548 13.50 -3.29 -2.11
N ALA A 549 12.79 -3.12 -1.01
CA ALA A 549 12.63 -4.14 0.02
C ALA A 549 12.09 -5.49 -0.49
N ASN A 550 11.52 -5.53 -1.69
CA ASN A 550 11.04 -6.75 -2.35
C ASN A 550 11.93 -7.21 -3.51
N GLU A 551 13.22 -6.89 -3.50
CA GLU A 551 14.16 -7.25 -4.58
C GLU A 551 14.24 -8.77 -4.78
N GLY A 552 14.25 -9.55 -3.73
CA GLY A 552 14.21 -11.01 -3.82
C GLY A 552 13.02 -11.56 -4.62
N LEU A 553 11.86 -10.85 -4.62
CA LEU A 553 10.73 -11.20 -5.47
C LEU A 553 11.02 -10.98 -6.95
N VAL A 554 11.85 -10.00 -7.29
CA VAL A 554 12.22 -9.67 -8.67
C VAL A 554 13.32 -10.60 -9.17
N ASP A 555 14.40 -10.71 -8.43
CA ASP A 555 15.61 -11.39 -8.87
C ASP A 555 15.67 -12.87 -8.49
N GLY A 556 14.80 -13.33 -7.59
CA GLY A 556 14.56 -14.75 -7.37
C GLY A 556 15.40 -15.38 -6.27
N PHE A 557 15.96 -14.59 -5.37
CA PHE A 557 16.69 -15.06 -4.22
C PHE A 557 15.85 -15.06 -2.93
N ASN A 558 16.27 -15.81 -1.92
CA ASN A 558 15.66 -15.78 -0.60
C ASN A 558 16.17 -14.55 0.14
N GLY A 559 15.28 -13.58 0.36
CA GLY A 559 15.63 -12.28 0.93
C GLY A 559 15.50 -12.21 2.44
N THR A 560 15.86 -11.05 2.99
CA THR A 560 15.68 -10.69 4.41
C THR A 560 14.78 -9.48 4.58
N THR A 561 14.49 -8.74 3.51
CA THR A 561 13.69 -7.52 3.53
C THR A 561 12.30 -7.76 2.92
N LEU A 562 11.34 -6.95 3.33
CA LEU A 562 9.94 -7.15 2.99
C LEU A 562 9.15 -5.84 3.02
N TYR A 563 8.38 -5.59 1.96
CA TYR A 563 7.27 -4.66 1.98
C TYR A 563 5.98 -5.41 1.68
N ASN A 564 5.19 -5.70 2.71
CA ASN A 564 3.91 -6.39 2.59
C ASN A 564 2.85 -5.80 3.53
N ASN A 565 1.65 -5.63 3.02
CA ASN A 565 0.54 -5.06 3.77
C ASN A 565 -0.08 -5.99 4.83
N THR A 566 0.26 -7.27 4.83
CA THR A 566 -0.32 -8.31 5.70
C THR A 566 0.79 -9.16 6.35
N ASN A 567 1.71 -8.50 7.03
CA ASN A 567 2.78 -9.20 7.74
C ASN A 567 2.22 -10.03 8.91
N PRO A 568 2.72 -11.27 9.13
CA PRO A 568 2.34 -12.08 10.27
C PRO A 568 2.63 -11.37 11.61
N ALA A 569 1.82 -11.63 12.63
CA ALA A 569 2.05 -11.07 13.96
C ALA A 569 3.38 -11.52 14.57
N SER A 570 3.84 -12.73 14.26
CA SER A 570 5.14 -13.27 14.64
C SER A 570 6.32 -12.41 14.18
N LEU A 571 6.17 -11.64 13.10
CA LEU A 571 7.21 -10.71 12.67
C LEU A 571 7.45 -9.58 13.67
N ARG A 572 6.39 -9.09 14.33
CA ARG A 572 6.50 -8.04 15.36
C ARG A 572 7.16 -8.58 16.62
N THR A 573 6.77 -9.79 17.05
CA THR A 573 7.38 -10.42 18.22
C THR A 573 8.85 -10.78 17.97
N LEU A 574 9.17 -11.25 16.77
CA LEU A 574 10.55 -11.49 16.36
C LEU A 574 11.40 -10.22 16.43
N ALA A 575 10.87 -9.13 15.86
CA ALA A 575 11.58 -7.86 15.90
C ALA A 575 11.82 -7.34 17.31
N ALA A 576 10.84 -7.49 18.20
CA ALA A 576 10.99 -7.13 19.62
C ALA A 576 12.02 -8.02 20.33
N ALA A 577 11.98 -9.33 20.09
CA ALA A 577 12.92 -10.27 20.67
C ALA A 577 14.36 -9.98 20.23
N HIS A 578 14.57 -9.76 18.93
CA HIS A 578 15.89 -9.52 18.36
C HIS A 578 16.33 -8.04 18.41
N GLY A 579 15.51 -7.15 18.98
CA GLY A 579 15.85 -5.75 19.11
C GLY A 579 15.99 -5.00 17.79
N THR A 580 15.28 -5.42 16.74
CA THR A 580 15.31 -4.72 15.46
C THR A 580 14.35 -3.54 15.48
N ASN A 581 14.87 -2.35 15.17
CA ASN A 581 14.08 -1.13 15.08
C ASN A 581 13.31 -1.00 13.75
N GLU A 582 13.44 -1.95 12.85
CA GLU A 582 13.09 -1.84 11.44
C GLU A 582 11.70 -2.35 11.09
N VAL A 583 10.90 -2.72 12.08
CA VAL A 583 9.52 -3.15 11.82
C VAL A 583 8.58 -1.97 11.89
N ASN A 584 8.41 -1.34 10.75
CA ASN A 584 7.26 -0.47 10.55
C ASN A 584 6.16 -1.27 9.83
N THR A 585 4.93 -1.22 10.31
CA THR A 585 3.83 -1.81 9.55
C THR A 585 3.52 -0.89 8.36
N PRO A 586 3.67 -1.30 7.12
CA PRO A 586 3.75 -2.67 6.58
C PRO A 586 5.16 -3.17 6.23
N TYR A 587 6.22 -2.53 6.67
CA TYR A 587 7.59 -2.81 6.27
C TYR A 587 8.33 -3.66 7.28
N PHE A 588 9.21 -4.48 6.80
CA PHE A 588 10.23 -5.17 7.58
C PHE A 588 11.53 -5.13 6.78
N MET A 589 12.56 -4.61 7.38
CA MET A 589 13.87 -4.51 6.78
C MET A 589 14.88 -5.06 7.79
N THR A 590 15.39 -6.24 7.52
CA THR A 590 16.62 -6.74 8.12
C THR A 590 17.61 -6.84 6.98
N GLY A 591 18.34 -5.78 6.72
CA GLY A 591 19.55 -5.90 5.93
C GLY A 591 20.60 -6.68 6.72
N TYR A 592 21.84 -6.58 6.30
CA TYR A 592 22.99 -7.11 7.04
C TYR A 592 23.37 -6.20 8.23
N ALA A 593 22.74 -5.06 8.41
CA ALA A 593 23.06 -4.04 9.42
C ALA A 593 23.11 -4.58 10.86
N ARG A 594 22.64 -5.80 11.06
CA ARG A 594 22.81 -6.55 12.31
C ARG A 594 23.34 -7.94 12.00
N TYR A 595 24.62 -8.04 11.88
CA TYR A 595 25.33 -9.24 11.47
C TYR A 595 24.88 -10.51 12.20
N TYR A 596 24.74 -10.46 13.53
CA TYR A 596 24.29 -11.59 14.34
C TYR A 596 22.93 -12.08 13.93
N GLN A 597 21.99 -11.16 13.87
CA GLN A 597 20.62 -11.48 13.48
C GLN A 597 20.57 -12.01 12.05
N TYR A 598 21.31 -11.36 11.14
CA TYR A 598 21.41 -11.80 9.75
C TYR A 598 21.92 -13.25 9.67
N THR A 599 22.97 -13.58 10.45
CA THR A 599 23.54 -14.93 10.51
C THR A 599 22.54 -15.94 11.06
N LEU A 600 21.88 -15.66 12.18
CA LEU A 600 20.83 -16.52 12.77
C LEU A 600 19.61 -16.70 11.87
N LEU A 601 19.33 -15.76 11.00
CA LEU A 601 18.24 -15.85 10.02
C LEU A 601 18.63 -16.57 8.72
N GLY A 602 19.79 -17.21 8.66
CA GLY A 602 20.28 -17.98 7.52
C GLY A 602 20.97 -17.13 6.46
N GLY A 603 21.47 -15.96 6.84
CA GLY A 603 22.19 -15.04 5.97
C GLY A 603 23.57 -15.55 5.59
N ARG A 604 23.79 -15.83 4.30
CA ARG A 604 25.05 -16.35 3.78
C ARG A 604 25.77 -15.37 2.87
N TYR A 605 25.03 -14.64 2.04
CA TYR A 605 25.60 -13.72 1.05
C TYR A 605 25.04 -12.31 1.18
N LEU A 606 25.91 -11.33 0.98
CA LEU A 606 25.57 -9.92 0.88
C LEU A 606 25.96 -9.42 -0.51
N ILE A 607 25.02 -8.77 -1.20
CA ILE A 607 25.27 -8.08 -2.47
C ILE A 607 25.16 -6.58 -2.21
N ARG A 608 26.21 -5.84 -2.56
CA ARG A 608 26.30 -4.40 -2.28
C ARG A 608 26.94 -3.64 -3.43
N GLU A 609 26.46 -2.40 -3.67
CA GLU A 609 27.15 -1.45 -4.53
C GLU A 609 28.33 -0.80 -3.77
N GLU A 610 29.51 -0.87 -4.37
CA GLU A 610 30.71 -0.17 -3.91
C GLU A 610 30.93 1.06 -4.80
N ASN A 611 30.83 2.24 -4.22
CA ASN A 611 31.02 3.53 -4.88
C ASN A 611 32.40 4.15 -4.55
N GLY A 612 33.31 3.37 -4.03
CA GLY A 612 34.56 3.85 -3.41
C GLY A 612 34.37 4.26 -1.95
N ASP A 613 33.30 3.86 -1.35
CA ASP A 613 32.79 4.23 -0.05
C ASP A 613 33.44 3.47 1.11
N LYS A 614 33.77 4.17 2.19
CA LYS A 614 34.41 3.65 3.40
C LYS A 614 33.42 3.03 4.40
N SER A 615 32.12 3.08 4.13
CA SER A 615 31.06 2.88 5.13
C SER A 615 30.71 1.43 5.46
N PHE A 616 31.46 0.44 5.00
CA PHE A 616 31.17 -0.96 5.32
C PHE A 616 31.87 -1.40 6.58
N THR A 617 31.26 -1.13 7.73
CA THR A 617 31.81 -1.43 9.06
C THR A 617 31.95 -2.92 9.33
N GLU A 618 31.07 -3.76 8.75
CA GLU A 618 31.12 -5.20 8.90
C GLU A 618 32.01 -5.92 7.86
N ALA A 619 32.80 -5.19 7.08
CA ALA A 619 33.69 -5.81 6.07
C ALA A 619 34.59 -6.90 6.65
N ALA A 620 35.04 -6.75 7.90
CA ALA A 620 35.83 -7.75 8.61
C ALA A 620 35.12 -9.10 8.79
N LEU A 621 33.80 -9.12 8.81
CA LEU A 621 32.94 -10.30 9.02
C LEU A 621 32.57 -11.03 7.74
N PHE A 622 32.94 -10.46 6.58
CA PHE A 622 32.63 -10.99 5.27
C PHE A 622 33.88 -11.20 4.43
N ASN A 623 33.83 -12.14 3.48
CA ASN A 623 34.83 -12.34 2.45
C ASN A 623 34.25 -11.87 1.11
N ARG A 624 34.87 -10.87 0.47
CA ARG A 624 34.54 -10.48 -0.91
C ARG A 624 34.91 -11.60 -1.87
N ILE A 625 33.95 -12.18 -2.54
CA ILE A 625 34.13 -13.33 -3.42
C ILE A 625 34.00 -13.00 -4.92
N ALA A 626 33.20 -12.02 -5.28
CA ALA A 626 33.01 -11.59 -6.66
C ALA A 626 32.76 -10.08 -6.76
N ALA A 627 32.92 -9.53 -7.95
CA ALA A 627 32.68 -8.14 -8.27
C ALA A 627 32.27 -7.96 -9.73
N TYR A 628 31.19 -7.23 -9.95
CA TYR A 628 30.57 -6.99 -11.24
C TYR A 628 30.60 -5.49 -11.54
N PRO A 629 31.17 -5.05 -12.67
CA PRO A 629 31.17 -3.62 -13.04
C PRO A 629 29.77 -3.09 -13.22
N ASN A 630 29.44 -1.98 -12.55
CA ASN A 630 28.11 -1.36 -12.63
C ASN A 630 28.21 0.03 -13.27
N GLY A 631 28.20 0.09 -14.60
CA GLY A 631 28.14 1.33 -15.38
C GLY A 631 29.39 2.19 -15.41
N SER A 632 30.33 2.07 -14.47
CA SER A 632 31.62 2.77 -14.45
C SER A 632 32.70 1.93 -13.74
N GLU A 633 33.99 2.22 -13.99
CA GLU A 633 35.09 1.54 -13.30
C GLU A 633 35.10 1.76 -11.77
N LYS A 634 34.40 2.77 -11.28
CA LYS A 634 34.30 3.13 -9.86
C LYS A 634 33.10 2.52 -9.16
N ASN A 635 32.06 2.17 -9.89
CA ASN A 635 30.85 1.59 -9.34
C ASN A 635 30.88 0.07 -9.62
N VAL A 636 30.95 -0.70 -8.55
CA VAL A 636 31.04 -2.16 -8.63
C VAL A 636 29.96 -2.74 -7.72
N THR A 637 29.20 -3.70 -8.24
CA THR A 637 28.35 -4.55 -7.42
C THR A 637 29.18 -5.71 -6.91
N ALA A 638 29.47 -5.73 -5.63
CA ALA A 638 30.30 -6.75 -5.00
C ALA A 638 29.44 -7.79 -4.27
N VAL A 639 29.91 -9.03 -4.30
CA VAL A 639 29.32 -10.16 -3.58
C VAL A 639 30.25 -10.54 -2.42
N TYR A 640 29.68 -10.59 -1.25
CA TYR A 640 30.35 -10.94 -0.01
C TYR A 640 29.76 -12.20 0.59
N LYS A 641 30.62 -13.10 1.07
CA LYS A 641 30.21 -14.29 1.79
C LYS A 641 30.44 -14.10 3.29
N ASN A 642 29.40 -14.36 4.09
CA ASN A 642 29.46 -14.36 5.54
C ASN A 642 30.46 -15.43 6.04
N LYS A 643 31.44 -15.03 6.85
CA LYS A 643 32.48 -15.94 7.42
C LYS A 643 31.88 -16.97 8.37
N ASN A 644 30.79 -16.62 9.07
CA ASN A 644 30.11 -17.44 10.07
C ASN A 644 28.73 -17.91 9.60
N ALA A 645 28.57 -18.10 8.28
CA ALA A 645 27.29 -18.55 7.74
C ALA A 645 26.91 -19.91 8.32
N LEU A 646 25.71 -19.97 8.90
CA LEU A 646 25.12 -21.19 9.46
C LEU A 646 24.47 -22.04 8.35
N PRO A 647 24.24 -23.34 8.59
CA PRO A 647 23.19 -24.09 7.91
C PRO A 647 21.87 -23.33 8.04
N PHE A 648 20.92 -23.52 7.13
CA PHE A 648 19.67 -22.78 7.22
C PHE A 648 18.90 -23.12 8.50
N GLY A 649 18.75 -24.43 8.84
CA GLY A 649 18.33 -24.85 10.16
C GLY A 649 19.54 -25.12 11.08
N TYR A 650 19.38 -24.95 12.39
CA TYR A 650 20.40 -25.22 13.38
C TYR A 650 19.79 -25.74 14.69
N LEU A 651 20.61 -26.49 15.48
CA LEU A 651 20.18 -27.09 16.73
C LEU A 651 20.45 -26.17 17.91
N LEU A 652 19.46 -26.05 18.79
CA LEU A 652 19.54 -25.38 20.10
C LEU A 652 19.24 -26.42 21.19
N THR A 653 20.02 -26.42 22.26
CA THR A 653 19.98 -27.47 23.28
C THR A 653 19.44 -27.03 24.62
N GLN A 654 19.46 -25.72 24.91
CA GLN A 654 19.09 -25.20 26.21
C GLN A 654 17.80 -24.35 26.11
N GLN A 655 16.83 -24.59 26.96
CA GLN A 655 15.64 -23.78 27.09
C GLN A 655 15.82 -22.76 28.21
N ILE A 656 15.44 -21.49 27.92
CA ILE A 656 15.38 -20.42 28.91
C ILE A 656 13.97 -19.84 28.96
N PRO A 657 13.53 -19.26 30.11
CA PRO A 657 12.25 -18.54 30.17
C PRO A 657 12.25 -17.30 29.27
N GLU A 658 11.16 -17.05 28.51
CA GLU A 658 11.00 -15.85 27.69
C GLU A 658 11.25 -14.57 28.48
N LYS A 659 10.79 -14.53 29.74
CA LYS A 659 10.96 -13.37 30.60
C LYS A 659 12.44 -13.05 30.86
N ASP A 660 13.25 -14.04 31.17
CA ASP A 660 14.67 -13.85 31.50
C ASP A 660 15.43 -13.35 30.26
N TYR A 661 15.06 -13.86 29.09
CA TYR A 661 15.57 -13.37 27.80
C TYR A 661 15.16 -11.91 27.54
N MET A 662 13.86 -11.57 27.69
CA MET A 662 13.33 -10.24 27.41
C MET A 662 13.79 -9.18 28.42
N ASP A 663 14.13 -9.58 29.64
CA ASP A 663 14.65 -8.68 30.68
C ASP A 663 16.17 -8.41 30.48
N SER A 664 16.86 -9.18 29.63
CA SER A 664 18.27 -9.00 29.31
C SER A 664 18.48 -7.85 28.30
N ASP A 665 19.66 -7.25 28.28
CA ASP A 665 20.05 -6.27 27.27
C ASP A 665 20.32 -6.94 25.91
N LEU A 666 20.37 -6.14 24.83
CA LEU A 666 20.51 -6.67 23.47
C LEU A 666 21.80 -7.46 23.24
N MET A 667 22.89 -7.08 23.92
CA MET A 667 24.16 -7.79 23.81
C MET A 667 24.03 -9.19 24.41
N THR A 668 23.53 -9.28 25.62
CA THR A 668 23.24 -10.56 26.31
C THR A 668 22.25 -11.42 25.50
N ARG A 669 21.21 -10.81 24.91
CA ARG A 669 20.26 -11.54 24.04
C ARG A 669 20.93 -12.17 22.82
N MET A 670 21.87 -11.47 22.19
CA MET A 670 22.61 -12.03 21.06
C MET A 670 23.37 -13.30 21.46
N HIS A 671 24.06 -13.29 22.60
CA HIS A 671 24.75 -14.46 23.10
C HIS A 671 23.77 -15.59 23.47
N LEU A 672 22.68 -15.26 24.16
CA LEU A 672 21.69 -16.26 24.56
C LEU A 672 21.06 -16.99 23.37
N LEU A 673 20.83 -16.31 22.23
CA LEU A 673 20.23 -16.93 21.04
C LEU A 673 21.15 -17.90 20.29
N THR A 674 22.43 -17.89 20.55
CA THR A 674 23.38 -18.86 19.95
C THR A 674 23.38 -20.23 20.64
N GLU A 675 22.89 -20.30 21.86
CA GLU A 675 22.86 -21.55 22.64
C GLU A 675 21.45 -21.95 23.07
N ASN A 676 20.59 -20.97 23.24
CA ASN A 676 19.32 -21.13 23.92
C ASN A 676 18.12 -20.87 23.01
N TRP A 677 17.01 -21.45 23.39
CA TRP A 677 15.72 -21.16 22.83
C TRP A 677 14.69 -20.86 23.92
N PHE A 678 13.65 -20.10 23.58
CA PHE A 678 12.51 -19.85 24.46
C PHE A 678 11.20 -19.97 23.70
N LEU A 679 10.13 -20.38 24.41
CA LEU A 679 8.78 -20.39 23.86
C LEU A 679 8.24 -18.95 23.84
N THR A 680 7.79 -18.49 22.67
CA THR A 680 7.20 -17.18 22.51
C THR A 680 5.72 -17.18 22.91
N GLY A 681 5.33 -16.23 23.77
CA GLY A 681 3.95 -16.08 24.26
C GLY A 681 3.70 -16.70 25.62
N GLU A 682 4.67 -17.25 26.30
CA GLU A 682 4.52 -17.74 27.69
C GLU A 682 4.16 -16.61 28.65
N SER A 683 4.71 -15.42 28.47
CA SER A 683 4.38 -14.25 29.29
C SER A 683 2.94 -13.78 29.13
N GLU A 684 2.38 -13.83 27.92
CA GLU A 684 0.97 -13.49 27.65
C GLU A 684 0.00 -14.52 28.26
N ALA A 685 0.37 -15.80 28.26
CA ALA A 685 -0.44 -16.87 28.89
C ALA A 685 -0.52 -16.70 30.41
N VAL A 686 0.58 -16.36 31.09
CA VAL A 686 0.63 -16.08 32.53
C VAL A 686 -0.20 -14.84 32.88
N ASP A 687 -0.17 -13.80 32.07
CA ASP A 687 -0.97 -12.58 32.28
C ASP A 687 -2.46 -12.82 31.97
N ALA A 688 -2.80 -13.65 30.99
CA ALA A 688 -4.17 -14.07 30.72
C ALA A 688 -4.76 -14.93 31.83
N GLU A 689 -3.99 -15.85 32.43
CA GLU A 689 -4.41 -16.62 33.59
C GLU A 689 -4.58 -15.74 34.86
N ARG A 690 -3.69 -14.73 35.05
CA ARG A 690 -3.85 -13.76 36.15
C ARG A 690 -5.12 -12.92 36.00
N THR A 691 -5.43 -12.51 34.77
CA THR A 691 -6.64 -11.73 34.47
C THR A 691 -7.89 -12.58 34.61
N ALA A 692 -7.84 -13.86 34.21
CA ALA A 692 -8.92 -14.81 34.41
C ALA A 692 -9.13 -15.18 35.90
N ALA A 693 -8.09 -15.09 36.72
CA ALA A 693 -8.13 -15.33 38.17
C ALA A 693 -8.62 -14.11 38.98
N GLY A 694 -9.02 -13.00 38.33
CA GLY A 694 -9.58 -11.84 39.01
C GLY A 694 -8.57 -10.98 39.78
N ALA A 695 -7.28 -11.05 39.43
CA ALA A 695 -6.29 -10.12 39.93
C ALA A 695 -6.53 -8.73 39.31
N PRO A 696 -6.41 -7.62 40.07
CA PRO A 696 -6.65 -6.28 39.55
C PRO A 696 -5.63 -5.95 38.44
N ASP A 697 -6.15 -5.45 37.32
CA ASP A 697 -5.40 -4.96 36.17
C ASP A 697 -4.40 -3.84 36.58
N PRO A 698 -3.09 -4.02 36.45
CA PRO A 698 -2.13 -2.98 36.76
C PRO A 698 -2.22 -1.76 35.82
N ALA A 699 -3.03 -1.84 34.78
CA ALA A 699 -3.22 -0.75 33.79
C ALA A 699 -4.36 0.23 34.13
N SER A 700 -5.11 0.09 35.21
CA SER A 700 -6.22 0.97 35.61
C SER A 700 -5.80 2.11 36.57
N GLY A 701 -4.53 2.22 36.90
CA GLY A 701 -3.98 3.32 37.70
C GLY A 701 -3.48 4.44 36.79
N THR A 702 -4.16 5.57 36.90
CA THR A 702 -3.71 6.88 36.38
C THR A 702 -2.32 7.22 36.94
N GLU A 703 -1.52 7.84 36.05
CA GLU A 703 -0.25 8.50 36.30
C GLU A 703 1.04 7.67 36.14
N ASN A 704 1.71 8.05 35.06
CA ASN A 704 3.15 8.06 34.84
C ASN A 704 3.99 7.74 36.08
N SER A 705 4.45 6.52 36.15
CA SER A 705 5.75 6.22 36.68
C SER A 705 6.43 5.32 35.66
N ALA A 706 7.53 5.81 35.10
CA ALA A 706 8.48 4.99 34.42
C ALA A 706 8.81 3.79 35.33
N PRO A 707 8.98 2.57 34.79
CA PRO A 707 9.47 1.47 35.61
C PRO A 707 10.81 1.89 36.19
N ASP A 708 10.93 1.81 37.52
CA ASP A 708 12.13 2.09 38.27
C ASP A 708 13.32 1.36 37.63
N ALA A 709 14.27 2.13 37.14
CA ALA A 709 15.52 1.64 36.54
C ALA A 709 16.53 1.10 37.60
N GLU A 710 16.03 0.68 38.74
CA GLU A 710 16.83 0.01 39.79
C GLU A 710 16.22 -1.34 40.18
N ARG A 711 16.19 -2.28 39.23
CA ARG A 711 16.26 -3.70 39.55
C ARG A 711 17.42 -4.28 38.79
N THR A 712 18.61 -4.18 39.38
CA THR A 712 19.69 -5.13 39.11
C THR A 712 19.07 -6.52 39.14
N ALA A 713 19.04 -7.21 38.00
CA ALA A 713 18.72 -8.61 37.92
C ALA A 713 19.78 -9.40 38.68
N ALA A 714 19.53 -9.64 39.95
CA ALA A 714 20.31 -10.60 40.72
C ALA A 714 19.76 -11.98 40.41
N GLY A 715 20.38 -12.72 39.50
CA GLY A 715 20.08 -14.11 39.34
C GLY A 715 20.18 -14.78 37.99
N ALA A 716 20.32 -14.06 36.86
CA ALA A 716 20.72 -14.72 35.63
C ALA A 716 22.27 -14.90 35.67
N PRO A 717 22.81 -16.06 35.33
CA PRO A 717 24.24 -16.14 35.13
C PRO A 717 24.59 -15.18 34.00
N ASP A 718 25.53 -14.31 34.24
CA ASP A 718 26.16 -13.46 33.21
C ASP A 718 26.96 -14.39 32.30
N PRO A 719 26.49 -14.83 31.12
CA PRO A 719 27.25 -15.71 30.24
C PRO A 719 28.36 -14.96 29.50
N ALA A 720 28.31 -13.63 29.54
CA ALA A 720 29.34 -12.75 28.99
C ALA A 720 30.36 -12.41 30.08
N GLY A 721 31.17 -13.39 30.52
CA GLY A 721 32.32 -13.12 31.31
C GLY A 721 33.32 -12.32 30.49
N GLU A 722 33.43 -11.00 30.77
CA GLU A 722 34.48 -10.08 30.33
C GLU A 722 34.15 -9.06 29.22
N ASP A 723 32.91 -8.68 28.98
CA ASP A 723 32.61 -7.48 28.17
C ASP A 723 33.02 -6.22 28.93
N GLU A 724 33.99 -5.48 28.42
CA GLU A 724 34.33 -4.17 28.96
C GLU A 724 33.37 -3.10 28.44
N ARG A 725 32.68 -2.39 29.34
CA ARG A 725 31.69 -1.34 29.01
C ARG A 725 32.26 0.03 29.35
N TYR A 726 32.16 0.96 28.41
CA TYR A 726 32.59 2.35 28.52
C TYR A 726 31.38 3.26 28.36
N ASP A 727 30.98 3.89 29.46
CA ASP A 727 29.93 4.89 29.46
C ASP A 727 30.42 6.20 28.81
N LEU A 728 29.85 6.54 27.66
CA LEU A 728 30.23 7.74 26.91
C LEU A 728 29.74 9.04 27.54
N PHE A 729 28.89 8.98 28.56
CA PHE A 729 28.58 10.18 29.34
C PHE A 729 29.73 10.56 30.28
N SER A 730 30.54 9.61 30.71
CA SER A 730 31.69 9.77 31.60
C SER A 730 33.04 9.74 30.90
N HIS A 731 33.12 9.04 29.75
CA HIS A 731 34.37 8.76 29.04
C HIS A 731 34.40 9.30 27.60
N ALA A 732 33.64 10.36 27.33
CA ALA A 732 33.72 11.09 26.07
C ALA A 732 33.59 12.58 26.26
N VAL A 733 34.22 13.33 25.37
CA VAL A 733 34.15 14.80 25.32
C VAL A 733 33.07 15.19 24.35
N TRP A 734 32.01 15.80 24.88
CA TRP A 734 30.90 16.37 24.12
C TRP A 734 31.21 17.82 23.79
N THR A 735 31.47 18.12 22.51
CA THR A 735 31.99 19.46 22.15
C THR A 735 31.32 20.03 20.92
N SER A 736 31.49 21.33 20.71
CA SER A 736 31.06 22.08 19.51
C SER A 736 29.60 21.85 19.12
N PRO A 737 28.61 21.96 20.04
CA PRO A 737 27.21 21.79 19.67
C PRO A 737 26.78 22.88 18.69
N HIS A 738 26.12 22.48 17.59
CA HIS A 738 25.58 23.39 16.59
C HIS A 738 24.05 23.32 16.63
N ASN A 739 23.42 24.48 16.81
CA ASN A 739 21.95 24.57 16.93
C ASN A 739 21.35 23.56 17.94
N LEU A 740 22.13 23.19 18.96
CA LEU A 740 21.83 22.17 19.94
C LEU A 740 22.31 22.62 21.34
N THR A 741 21.47 22.41 22.34
CA THR A 741 21.86 22.51 23.74
C THR A 741 22.09 21.12 24.30
N VAL A 742 23.22 20.88 24.93
CA VAL A 742 23.60 19.62 25.58
C VAL A 742 23.60 19.85 27.08
N GLU A 743 22.76 19.15 27.81
CA GLU A 743 22.66 19.22 29.28
C GLU A 743 22.87 17.82 29.89
N HIS A 744 23.94 17.70 30.72
CA HIS A 744 24.14 16.51 31.54
C HIS A 744 23.19 16.56 32.74
N THR A 745 22.34 15.57 32.88
CA THR A 745 21.34 15.45 33.95
C THR A 745 21.59 14.17 34.75
N GLU A 746 20.97 14.01 35.90
CA GLU A 746 21.00 12.75 36.67
C GLU A 746 20.39 11.56 35.97
N HIS A 747 19.62 11.79 34.88
CA HIS A 747 18.96 10.77 34.07
C HIS A 747 19.61 10.54 32.69
N GLY A 748 20.79 11.11 32.42
CA GLY A 748 21.52 11.02 31.18
C GLY A 748 21.77 12.38 30.50
N VAL A 749 21.99 12.41 29.21
CA VAL A 749 22.29 13.60 28.43
C VAL A 749 21.04 14.06 27.68
N ARG A 750 20.56 15.27 28.01
CA ARG A 750 19.42 15.89 27.30
C ARG A 750 19.96 16.76 26.17
N LEU A 751 19.43 16.48 24.97
CA LEU A 751 19.70 17.23 23.76
C LEU A 751 18.46 18.05 23.39
N THR A 752 18.61 19.36 23.20
CA THR A 752 17.49 20.24 22.83
C THR A 752 17.87 21.03 21.59
N ALA A 753 17.15 20.84 20.50
CA ALA A 753 17.35 21.56 19.25
C ALA A 753 16.95 23.03 19.41
N THR A 754 17.83 23.96 18.99
CA THR A 754 17.65 25.41 19.05
C THR A 754 17.54 26.05 17.67
N GLY A 755 17.77 25.29 16.59
CA GLY A 755 17.73 25.74 15.22
C GLY A 755 17.64 24.55 14.24
N GLU A 756 17.84 24.82 12.96
CA GLU A 756 17.92 23.81 11.91
C GLU A 756 19.29 23.12 11.91
N ASP A 757 19.34 21.86 11.47
CA ASP A 757 20.56 21.03 11.42
C ASP A 757 21.29 20.96 12.78
N PRO A 758 20.65 20.39 13.84
CA PRO A 758 21.26 20.29 15.17
C PRO A 758 22.24 19.09 15.21
N TYR A 759 23.47 19.35 15.73
CA TYR A 759 24.45 18.28 15.95
C TYR A 759 25.42 18.56 17.08
N VAL A 760 26.15 17.54 17.54
CA VAL A 760 27.22 17.63 18.52
C VAL A 760 28.32 16.61 18.20
N TYR A 761 29.56 16.99 18.47
CA TYR A 761 30.71 16.07 18.36
C TYR A 761 30.92 15.30 19.66
N VAL A 762 31.16 14.01 19.57
CA VAL A 762 31.44 13.11 20.70
C VAL A 762 32.76 12.42 20.44
N TYR A 763 33.82 12.84 21.15
CA TYR A 763 35.14 12.23 21.01
C TYR A 763 35.43 11.35 22.22
N PHE A 764 36.01 10.18 21.98
CA PHE A 764 36.32 9.23 23.04
C PHE A 764 37.62 9.60 23.77
N ASP A 765 37.57 9.66 25.09
CA ASP A 765 38.80 9.91 25.92
C ASP A 765 39.80 8.74 25.79
N ARG A 766 39.29 7.54 25.57
CA ARG A 766 40.07 6.34 25.39
C ARG A 766 39.29 5.35 24.57
N ILE A 767 39.91 4.86 23.52
CA ILE A 767 39.33 3.71 22.73
C ILE A 767 39.93 2.42 23.29
N PRO A 768 39.17 1.39 23.59
CA PRO A 768 39.68 0.05 23.89
C PRO A 768 40.57 -0.43 22.75
N GLU A 769 41.73 -1.02 23.06
CA GLU A 769 42.55 -1.64 22.02
C GLU A 769 41.78 -2.79 21.36
N THR A 770 41.68 -2.78 20.02
CA THR A 770 40.77 -3.62 19.23
C THR A 770 41.41 -4.86 18.61
N ALA A 771 42.61 -5.22 18.99
CA ALA A 771 43.22 -6.47 18.52
C ALA A 771 42.36 -7.67 18.97
N ASP A 772 41.78 -8.39 18.04
CA ASP A 772 40.92 -9.57 18.24
C ASP A 772 39.57 -9.31 18.98
N THR A 773 39.06 -8.08 18.97
CA THR A 773 37.78 -7.74 19.61
C THR A 773 36.91 -6.88 18.69
N SER A 774 35.59 -6.97 18.83
CA SER A 774 34.64 -6.11 18.16
C SER A 774 34.08 -5.05 19.10
N LEU A 775 33.93 -3.82 18.64
CA LEU A 775 33.39 -2.71 19.38
C LEU A 775 31.94 -2.44 18.98
N PHE A 776 31.04 -2.37 19.95
CA PHE A 776 29.62 -2.06 19.72
C PHE A 776 29.24 -0.76 20.39
N LEU A 777 28.35 0.02 19.73
CA LEU A 777 27.67 1.15 20.35
C LEU A 777 26.29 0.70 20.79
N ARG A 778 26.01 0.88 22.08
CA ARG A 778 24.69 0.73 22.67
C ARG A 778 24.11 2.11 22.97
N LEU A 779 22.89 2.37 22.52
CA LEU A 779 22.19 3.62 22.73
C LEU A 779 20.78 3.35 23.30
N ARG A 780 20.44 4.09 24.38
CA ARG A 780 19.06 4.19 24.89
C ARG A 780 18.63 5.64 24.96
N ALA A 781 17.39 5.92 24.56
CA ALA A 781 16.85 7.28 24.58
C ALA A 781 15.41 7.33 25.08
N ASP A 782 15.07 8.36 25.86
CA ASP A 782 13.69 8.74 26.14
C ASP A 782 13.25 9.80 25.11
N THR A 783 12.37 9.39 24.23
CA THR A 783 11.85 10.20 23.12
C THR A 783 10.50 10.85 23.46
N GLY A 784 10.03 10.70 24.68
CA GLY A 784 8.78 11.27 25.16
C GLY A 784 7.55 10.71 24.44
N LYS A 785 6.70 11.58 23.86
CA LYS A 785 5.45 11.17 23.19
C LYS A 785 5.62 10.84 21.71
N SER A 786 6.76 11.09 21.12
CA SER A 786 7.02 10.78 19.72
C SER A 786 7.21 9.28 19.51
N ALA A 787 6.75 8.79 18.38
CA ALA A 787 6.77 7.34 18.11
C ALA A 787 8.02 6.86 17.39
N MET A 788 8.68 7.72 16.64
CA MET A 788 9.86 7.41 15.82
C MET A 788 10.82 8.59 15.80
N HIS A 789 12.11 8.31 15.85
CA HIS A 789 13.20 9.27 15.73
C HIS A 789 14.28 8.68 14.83
N ASN A 790 14.95 9.53 14.09
CA ASN A 790 16.11 9.18 13.32
C ASN A 790 17.31 9.90 13.92
N PHE A 791 18.33 9.15 14.29
CA PHE A 791 19.61 9.71 14.65
C PHE A 791 20.63 9.40 13.55
N ALA A 792 21.58 10.29 13.32
CA ALA A 792 22.68 10.02 12.43
C ALA A 792 24.01 10.11 13.19
N LEU A 793 24.88 9.15 12.93
CA LEU A 793 26.25 9.15 13.42
C LEU A 793 27.19 9.27 12.24
N TYR A 794 27.97 10.34 12.18
CA TYR A 794 29.07 10.47 11.20
C TYR A 794 30.36 10.11 11.90
N TYR A 795 31.01 9.05 11.47
CA TYR A 795 32.24 8.59 12.10
C TYR A 795 33.44 9.50 11.80
N LEU A 796 34.36 9.59 12.73
CA LEU A 796 35.54 10.46 12.68
C LEU A 796 36.81 9.67 12.92
N GLU A 797 37.78 9.77 12.02
CA GLU A 797 39.08 9.10 12.16
C GLU A 797 39.93 9.73 13.25
N ASP A 798 39.85 11.06 13.39
CA ASP A 798 40.56 11.84 14.42
C ASP A 798 39.78 13.11 14.80
N GLU A 799 40.27 13.84 15.79
CA GLU A 799 39.64 15.11 16.28
C GLU A 799 39.65 16.24 15.23
N THR A 800 40.38 16.10 14.15
CA THR A 800 40.49 17.12 13.07
C THR A 800 39.73 16.75 11.82
N SER A 801 39.17 15.53 11.76
CA SER A 801 38.43 15.02 10.63
C SER A 801 37.09 15.72 10.49
N GLU A 802 36.75 16.12 9.25
CA GLU A 802 35.39 16.58 8.93
C GLU A 802 34.47 15.37 8.72
N PRO A 803 33.19 15.46 9.10
CA PRO A 803 32.22 14.41 8.87
C PRO A 803 32.12 14.04 7.39
N ASP A 804 32.37 12.80 7.04
CA ASP A 804 32.25 12.27 5.69
C ASP A 804 30.78 11.84 5.48
N PRO A 805 30.04 12.42 4.55
CA PRO A 805 28.67 12.01 4.25
C PRO A 805 28.56 10.56 3.75
N ASP A 806 29.66 9.97 3.29
CA ASP A 806 29.71 8.58 2.85
C ASP A 806 30.10 7.61 4.00
N TRP A 807 30.34 8.12 5.22
CA TRP A 807 30.66 7.33 6.40
C TRP A 807 29.71 7.61 7.57
N ILE A 808 28.45 7.24 7.37
CA ILE A 808 27.31 7.56 8.23
C ILE A 808 26.58 6.29 8.66
N GLU A 809 26.18 6.22 9.92
CA GLU A 809 25.23 5.25 10.45
C GLU A 809 23.89 5.94 10.73
N MET A 810 22.82 5.43 10.14
CA MET A 810 21.46 5.94 10.39
C MET A 810 20.73 5.06 11.39
N ILE A 811 20.45 5.61 12.57
CA ILE A 811 19.76 4.93 13.65
C ILE A 811 18.26 5.26 13.59
N PHE A 812 17.44 4.28 13.23
CA PHE A 812 15.98 4.39 13.28
C PHE A 812 15.46 3.97 14.66
N TYR A 813 15.26 4.94 15.55
CA TYR A 813 14.87 4.70 16.92
C TYR A 813 13.36 4.75 17.10
N ASN A 814 12.81 3.76 17.81
CA ASN A 814 11.37 3.64 18.02
C ASN A 814 11.06 3.39 19.51
N LYS A 815 10.05 4.05 20.05
CA LYS A 815 9.62 3.87 21.46
C LYS A 815 9.23 2.41 21.82
N TYR A 816 8.93 1.57 20.83
CA TYR A 816 8.65 0.14 21.05
C TYR A 816 9.93 -0.69 21.17
N TYR A 817 11.07 -0.12 20.76
CA TYR A 817 12.39 -0.74 20.79
C TYR A 817 13.36 0.31 21.37
N PRO A 818 13.38 0.47 22.69
CA PRO A 818 14.05 1.60 23.34
C PRO A 818 15.58 1.45 23.43
N GLU A 819 16.15 0.56 22.65
CA GLU A 819 17.58 0.27 22.65
C GLU A 819 18.10 0.03 21.23
N TYR A 820 19.21 0.65 20.90
CA TYR A 820 20.00 0.39 19.70
C TYR A 820 21.32 -0.27 20.10
N LEU A 821 21.78 -1.22 19.30
CA LEU A 821 23.08 -1.84 19.39
C LEU A 821 23.61 -2.01 17.96
N GLY A 822 24.73 -1.39 17.62
CA GLY A 822 25.37 -1.44 16.31
C GLY A 822 26.87 -1.68 16.42
N LEU A 823 27.45 -2.39 15.44
CA LEU A 823 28.88 -2.59 15.33
C LEU A 823 29.54 -1.25 14.95
N MET A 824 30.63 -0.90 15.60
CA MET A 824 31.40 0.31 15.34
C MET A 824 32.58 0.01 14.42
N PRO A 825 32.97 0.97 13.55
CA PRO A 825 34.19 0.83 12.77
C PRO A 825 35.42 0.72 13.65
N ASP A 826 36.43 -0.01 13.17
CA ASP A 826 37.75 0.01 13.79
C ASP A 826 38.42 1.37 13.59
N HIS A 827 39.21 1.81 14.55
CA HIS A 827 40.05 3.03 14.45
C HIS A 827 39.31 4.35 14.27
N ILE A 828 38.21 4.58 15.01
CA ILE A 828 37.52 5.88 15.07
C ILE A 828 37.88 6.61 16.37
N ALA A 829 38.04 7.91 16.29
CA ALA A 829 38.27 8.78 17.48
C ALA A 829 36.94 9.26 18.10
N GLY A 830 35.85 9.17 17.38
CA GLY A 830 34.53 9.62 17.80
C GLY A 830 33.52 9.66 16.66
N PHE A 831 32.44 10.41 16.88
CA PHE A 831 31.42 10.65 15.86
C PHE A 831 30.75 12.00 16.06
N ARG A 832 30.21 12.55 14.98
CA ARG A 832 29.21 13.62 15.05
C ARG A 832 27.83 12.98 15.23
N PHE A 833 27.12 13.37 16.26
CA PHE A 833 25.77 12.89 16.56
C PHE A 833 24.75 13.94 16.16
N ASP A 834 23.87 13.58 15.23
CA ASP A 834 22.80 14.42 14.73
C ASP A 834 21.45 13.88 15.21
N PRO A 835 20.77 14.54 16.17
CA PRO A 835 19.41 14.16 16.55
C PRO A 835 18.40 14.55 15.47
N ASP A 836 17.25 13.91 15.45
CA ASP A 836 16.17 14.16 14.47
C ASP A 836 15.71 15.64 14.53
N ASP A 837 15.78 16.33 13.41
CA ASP A 837 15.35 17.74 13.23
C ASP A 837 13.90 18.01 13.65
N LYS A 838 13.04 16.95 13.58
CA LYS A 838 11.62 17.04 13.91
C LYS A 838 11.36 17.01 15.41
N VAL A 839 12.38 16.78 16.22
CA VAL A 839 12.25 16.57 17.65
C VAL A 839 12.88 17.74 18.40
N LYS A 840 12.05 18.43 19.17
CA LYS A 840 12.53 19.57 19.98
C LYS A 840 13.50 19.18 21.09
N SER A 841 13.35 17.99 21.67
CA SER A 841 14.22 17.53 22.75
C SER A 841 14.18 15.99 22.86
N VAL A 842 15.32 15.36 23.10
CA VAL A 842 15.50 13.95 23.41
C VAL A 842 16.44 13.80 24.60
N THR A 843 16.20 12.83 25.46
CA THR A 843 17.13 12.47 26.54
C THR A 843 17.77 11.13 26.24
N LEU A 844 19.07 11.12 26.03
CA LEU A 844 19.85 9.88 25.94
C LEU A 844 20.02 9.36 27.36
N THR A 845 19.45 8.20 27.66
CA THR A 845 19.49 7.61 29.01
C THR A 845 20.65 6.66 29.22
N SER A 846 21.22 6.13 28.13
CA SER A 846 22.49 5.37 28.12
C SER A 846 23.14 5.52 26.75
N MET A 847 24.46 5.65 26.73
CA MET A 847 25.30 5.61 25.54
C MET A 847 26.64 4.95 25.94
N GLU A 848 26.82 3.73 25.49
CA GLU A 848 27.95 2.90 25.92
C GLU A 848 28.67 2.31 24.72
N LEU A 849 30.02 2.28 24.76
CA LEU A 849 30.80 1.39 23.93
C LEU A 849 30.99 0.08 24.66
N ILE A 850 30.71 -1.01 24.01
CA ILE A 850 30.88 -2.37 24.54
C ILE A 850 31.94 -3.06 23.72
N ARG A 851 33.01 -3.46 24.38
CA ARG A 851 34.04 -4.29 23.79
C ARG A 851 33.70 -5.74 24.04
N CYS A 852 33.50 -6.49 22.98
CA CYS A 852 33.21 -7.92 23.05
C CYS A 852 34.43 -8.74 22.62
N THR A 853 34.93 -9.59 23.50
CA THR A 853 35.97 -10.55 23.21
C THR A 853 35.35 -11.77 22.51
N ASP A 854 35.65 -11.95 21.24
CA ASP A 854 35.19 -13.04 20.38
C ASP A 854 33.63 -13.22 20.32
N PRO A 855 32.90 -12.22 19.79
CA PRO A 855 31.45 -12.32 19.66
C PRO A 855 30.99 -13.42 18.69
N LEU A 856 31.92 -14.08 18.00
CA LEU A 856 31.66 -15.01 16.92
C LEU A 856 31.97 -16.48 17.27
N SER A 857 32.60 -16.75 18.44
CA SER A 857 32.92 -18.11 18.89
C SER A 857 31.67 -18.99 18.99
N HIS A 858 30.55 -18.38 19.45
CA HIS A 858 29.29 -19.11 19.61
C HIS A 858 28.63 -19.54 18.29
N PHE A 859 28.91 -18.87 17.18
CA PHE A 859 28.44 -19.33 15.87
C PHE A 859 29.14 -20.56 15.37
N SER A 860 30.38 -20.82 15.80
CA SER A 860 31.11 -22.01 15.39
C SER A 860 30.42 -23.29 15.86
N GLU A 861 29.84 -23.28 17.07
CA GLU A 861 29.09 -24.43 17.59
C GLU A 861 27.82 -24.70 16.81
N LEU A 862 27.07 -23.63 16.47
CA LEU A 862 25.88 -23.74 15.63
C LEU A 862 26.22 -24.20 14.21
N ALA A 863 27.35 -23.77 13.67
CA ALA A 863 27.81 -24.16 12.33
C ALA A 863 28.18 -25.65 12.25
N GLU A 864 28.49 -26.31 13.38
CA GLU A 864 28.72 -27.75 13.46
C GLU A 864 27.44 -28.58 13.39
N THR A 865 26.27 -27.95 13.40
CA THR A 865 25.01 -28.66 13.21
C THR A 865 25.02 -29.52 11.94
N GLN A 866 24.90 -30.82 12.13
CA GLN A 866 24.95 -31.77 11.01
C GLN A 866 23.59 -31.88 10.34
N LEU A 867 23.37 -31.08 9.32
CA LEU A 867 22.22 -31.20 8.41
C LEU A 867 22.64 -31.80 7.07
N ARG A 868 21.81 -32.70 6.56
CA ARG A 868 21.94 -33.28 5.21
C ARG A 868 20.67 -33.13 4.43
N ASP A 869 20.81 -33.01 3.13
CA ASP A 869 19.68 -32.91 2.18
C ASP A 869 18.68 -31.81 2.51
N GLU A 870 19.18 -30.70 3.08
CA GLU A 870 18.38 -29.56 3.45
C GLU A 870 17.80 -28.87 2.21
N SER A 871 16.48 -28.72 2.17
CA SER A 871 15.79 -28.15 1.02
C SER A 871 14.45 -27.52 1.38
N PHE A 872 14.01 -26.58 0.54
CA PHE A 872 12.65 -26.02 0.59
C PHE A 872 12.02 -26.08 -0.80
N ALA A 873 11.00 -26.90 -0.95
CA ALA A 873 10.27 -27.04 -2.22
C ALA A 873 8.81 -27.43 -1.96
N ASN A 874 7.89 -26.95 -2.80
CA ASN A 874 6.45 -27.27 -2.75
C ASN A 874 5.85 -27.04 -1.35
N ASP A 875 6.10 -25.87 -0.77
CA ASP A 875 5.66 -25.50 0.59
C ASP A 875 6.21 -26.38 1.72
N THR A 876 7.30 -27.11 1.47
CA THR A 876 7.86 -28.08 2.39
C THR A 876 9.34 -27.84 2.61
N TYR A 877 9.72 -27.64 3.86
CA TYR A 877 11.11 -27.76 4.30
C TYR A 877 11.39 -29.21 4.68
N SER A 878 12.53 -29.73 4.29
CA SER A 878 13.01 -31.07 4.66
C SER A 878 14.49 -31.07 4.91
N ALA A 879 14.92 -31.83 5.93
CA ALA A 879 16.33 -32.06 6.27
C ALA A 879 16.46 -33.32 7.09
N ALA A 880 17.60 -34.02 6.94
CA ALA A 880 18.06 -35.02 7.90
C ALA A 880 18.96 -34.33 8.91
N VAL A 881 18.58 -34.32 10.18
CA VAL A 881 19.31 -33.69 11.28
C VAL A 881 19.87 -34.72 12.24
N THR A 882 21.11 -34.55 12.68
CA THR A 882 21.72 -35.39 13.71
C THR A 882 21.93 -34.60 15.00
N SER A 883 21.37 -35.08 16.10
CA SER A 883 21.53 -34.52 17.45
C SER A 883 22.28 -35.46 18.36
N GLU A 884 23.16 -34.92 19.17
CA GLU A 884 23.86 -35.64 20.24
C GLU A 884 23.13 -35.58 21.58
N ALA A 885 22.23 -34.60 21.78
CA ALA A 885 21.47 -34.41 23.01
C ALA A 885 20.11 -35.08 22.93
N GLU A 886 19.58 -35.46 24.10
CA GLU A 886 18.27 -36.14 24.22
C GLU A 886 17.09 -35.18 23.96
N ASP A 887 17.26 -33.88 24.19
CA ASP A 887 16.22 -32.84 24.01
C ASP A 887 16.84 -31.64 23.31
N SER A 888 16.80 -31.65 21.98
CA SER A 888 17.23 -30.56 21.14
C SER A 888 16.06 -29.98 20.37
N VAL A 889 16.17 -28.72 19.98
CA VAL A 889 15.20 -28.04 19.11
C VAL A 889 15.89 -27.62 17.82
N LEU A 890 15.42 -28.15 16.70
CA LEU A 890 15.78 -27.63 15.39
C LEU A 890 15.09 -26.29 15.18
N CYS A 891 15.88 -25.22 15.21
CA CYS A 891 15.43 -23.87 14.86
C CYS A 891 15.49 -23.70 13.34
N ILE A 892 14.38 -23.42 12.71
CA ILE A 892 14.29 -23.12 11.29
C ILE A 892 13.93 -21.63 11.15
N PRO A 893 14.75 -20.79 10.49
CA PRO A 893 14.54 -19.34 10.41
C PRO A 893 13.42 -18.96 9.42
N LEU A 894 12.25 -19.54 9.65
CA LEU A 894 10.99 -19.25 8.99
C LEU A 894 10.01 -18.64 9.99
N LEU A 895 9.18 -17.70 9.55
CA LEU A 895 8.19 -17.09 10.41
C LEU A 895 7.13 -18.10 10.86
N TYR A 896 6.95 -18.19 12.17
CA TYR A 896 5.88 -19.01 12.75
C TYR A 896 4.50 -18.51 12.36
N THR A 897 3.70 -19.42 11.87
CA THR A 897 2.25 -19.27 11.73
C THR A 897 1.59 -20.58 12.08
N LYS A 898 0.33 -20.54 12.50
CA LYS A 898 -0.48 -21.73 12.82
C LYS A 898 -0.76 -22.66 11.60
N TYR A 899 -0.20 -22.34 10.45
CA TYR A 899 -0.39 -23.08 9.19
C TYR A 899 0.73 -24.09 8.91
N TRP A 900 1.76 -24.10 9.75
CA TRP A 900 2.82 -25.08 9.68
C TRP A 900 2.43 -26.37 10.36
N THR A 901 2.80 -27.49 9.79
CA THR A 901 2.73 -28.84 10.33
C THR A 901 4.07 -29.53 10.18
N ALA A 902 4.46 -30.35 11.14
CA ALA A 902 5.74 -31.05 11.11
C ALA A 902 5.58 -32.57 11.29
N GLU A 903 6.53 -33.30 10.73
CA GLU A 903 6.72 -34.73 10.88
C GLU A 903 8.21 -34.99 11.19
N VAL A 904 8.49 -35.83 12.18
CA VAL A 904 9.82 -36.36 12.51
C VAL A 904 9.79 -37.86 12.34
N ASP A 905 10.64 -38.40 11.46
CA ASP A 905 10.65 -39.83 11.09
C ASP A 905 9.24 -40.34 10.66
N GLY A 906 8.47 -39.49 9.96
CA GLY A 906 7.11 -39.81 9.51
C GLY A 906 6.03 -39.73 10.58
N ASN A 907 6.34 -39.39 11.83
CA ASN A 907 5.39 -39.19 12.91
C ASN A 907 5.08 -37.69 13.07
N GLU A 908 3.82 -37.36 13.34
CA GLU A 908 3.40 -35.99 13.60
C GLU A 908 4.16 -35.40 14.79
N ALA A 909 4.72 -34.19 14.59
CA ALA A 909 5.48 -33.46 15.59
C ALA A 909 4.89 -32.05 15.79
N GLU A 910 5.05 -31.51 17.00
CA GLU A 910 4.62 -30.16 17.32
C GLU A 910 5.51 -29.11 16.66
N VAL A 911 4.89 -28.09 16.05
CA VAL A 911 5.56 -26.90 15.57
C VAL A 911 5.49 -25.83 16.64
N MET A 912 6.61 -25.53 17.27
CA MET A 912 6.74 -24.54 18.32
C MET A 912 7.00 -23.14 17.75
N ASN A 913 6.48 -22.12 18.43
CA ASN A 913 6.85 -20.72 18.19
C ASN A 913 7.99 -20.37 19.15
N ILE A 914 9.19 -20.24 18.62
CA ILE A 914 10.39 -19.99 19.42
C ILE A 914 11.07 -18.68 19.05
N ASN A 915 11.90 -18.18 19.96
CA ASN A 915 12.82 -17.07 19.75
C ASN A 915 12.17 -15.82 19.14
N GLY A 916 10.97 -15.51 19.59
CA GLY A 916 10.21 -14.34 19.16
C GLY A 916 9.33 -14.54 17.93
N GLY A 917 9.41 -15.68 17.23
CA GLY A 917 8.59 -15.88 16.02
C GLY A 917 9.15 -16.85 14.98
N LEU A 918 10.15 -17.64 15.34
CA LEU A 918 10.74 -18.66 14.45
C LEU A 918 10.11 -20.04 14.70
N LEU A 919 10.32 -20.95 13.75
CA LEU A 919 9.87 -22.34 13.88
C LEU A 919 10.85 -23.15 14.69
N GLY A 920 10.34 -23.87 15.68
CA GLY A 920 11.09 -24.88 16.45
C GLY A 920 10.47 -26.26 16.34
N ILE A 921 11.29 -27.28 16.13
CA ILE A 921 10.89 -28.70 16.08
C ILE A 921 11.75 -29.49 17.06
N ARG A 922 11.12 -30.18 18.03
CA ARG A 922 11.86 -31.05 18.94
C ARG A 922 12.42 -32.26 18.21
N VAL A 923 13.67 -32.55 18.45
CA VAL A 923 14.38 -33.73 17.95
C VAL A 923 15.15 -34.38 19.08
N GLY A 924 15.06 -35.69 19.18
CA GLY A 924 15.82 -36.49 20.16
C GLY A 924 17.26 -36.74 19.74
N LYS A 925 17.95 -37.55 20.54
CA LYS A 925 19.27 -38.00 20.20
C LYS A 925 19.23 -38.97 19.03
N GLY A 926 20.12 -38.77 18.04
CA GLY A 926 20.21 -39.61 16.85
C GLY A 926 20.05 -38.82 15.55
N THR A 927 19.91 -39.54 14.46
CA THR A 927 19.62 -38.92 13.16
C THR A 927 18.14 -39.05 12.83
N HIS A 928 17.50 -37.94 12.51
CA HIS A 928 16.05 -37.83 12.29
C HIS A 928 15.75 -37.14 10.97
N ASP A 929 14.78 -37.67 10.24
CA ASP A 929 14.21 -37.00 9.05
C ASP A 929 13.12 -36.06 9.47
N VAL A 930 13.37 -34.75 9.31
CA VAL A 930 12.42 -33.68 9.67
C VAL A 930 11.77 -33.13 8.40
N THR A 931 10.43 -33.06 8.41
CA THR A 931 9.65 -32.45 7.32
C THR A 931 8.67 -31.45 7.91
N VAL A 932 8.71 -30.19 7.43
CA VAL A 932 7.82 -29.11 7.87
C VAL A 932 7.08 -28.56 6.68
N ARG A 933 5.73 -28.58 6.71
CA ARG A 933 4.87 -28.20 5.58
C ARG A 933 3.96 -27.03 5.89
N TYR A 934 3.92 -26.06 4.99
CA TYR A 934 2.96 -24.96 5.04
C TYR A 934 1.64 -25.32 4.39
N ARG A 935 0.53 -25.20 5.11
CA ARG A 935 -0.81 -25.51 4.59
C ARG A 935 -1.87 -24.57 5.15
N ILE A 936 -2.51 -23.79 4.28
CA ILE A 936 -3.67 -22.98 4.68
C ILE A 936 -4.87 -23.91 4.89
N PRO A 937 -5.47 -23.95 6.10
CA PRO A 937 -6.61 -24.81 6.40
C PRO A 937 -7.79 -24.50 5.47
N HIS A 938 -8.52 -25.55 5.09
CA HIS A 938 -9.72 -25.45 4.27
C HIS A 938 -9.55 -24.86 2.85
N LEU A 939 -8.33 -24.50 2.41
CA LEU A 939 -8.11 -23.89 1.11
C LEU A 939 -8.55 -24.82 -0.03
N ARG A 940 -8.25 -26.12 0.07
CA ARG A 940 -8.70 -27.13 -0.92
C ARG A 940 -10.22 -27.26 -0.98
N THR A 941 -10.89 -27.30 0.17
CA THR A 941 -12.36 -27.34 0.25
C THR A 941 -12.97 -26.08 -0.37
N ALA A 942 -12.42 -24.92 -0.05
CA ALA A 942 -12.85 -23.64 -0.62
C ALA A 942 -12.61 -23.58 -2.14
N LEU A 943 -11.54 -24.19 -2.65
CA LEU A 943 -11.29 -24.31 -4.08
C LEU A 943 -12.39 -25.16 -4.78
N TRP A 944 -12.75 -26.30 -4.21
CA TRP A 944 -13.83 -27.13 -4.78
C TRP A 944 -15.18 -26.42 -4.75
N ILE A 945 -15.50 -25.69 -3.66
CA ILE A 945 -16.71 -24.85 -3.59
C ILE A 945 -16.70 -23.79 -4.71
N THR A 946 -15.56 -23.11 -4.88
CA THR A 946 -15.36 -22.11 -5.92
C THR A 946 -15.58 -22.69 -7.32
N LEU A 947 -14.95 -23.83 -7.63
CA LEU A 947 -15.08 -24.49 -8.93
C LEU A 947 -16.52 -24.93 -9.19
N ALA A 948 -17.20 -25.52 -8.22
CA ALA A 948 -18.60 -25.91 -8.33
C ALA A 948 -19.51 -24.70 -8.56
N ALA A 949 -19.29 -23.61 -7.84
CA ALA A 949 -20.05 -22.36 -8.01
C ALA A 949 -19.83 -21.73 -9.39
N TRP A 950 -18.60 -21.71 -9.91
CA TRP A 950 -18.32 -21.27 -11.28
C TRP A 950 -18.95 -22.18 -12.32
N ALA A 951 -18.99 -23.50 -12.12
CA ALA A 951 -19.69 -24.44 -13.02
C ALA A 951 -21.19 -24.14 -13.08
N LEU A 952 -21.84 -23.93 -11.92
CA LEU A 952 -23.26 -23.52 -11.85
C LEU A 952 -23.51 -22.16 -12.51
N TYR A 953 -22.61 -21.20 -12.31
CA TYR A 953 -22.67 -19.88 -12.95
C TYR A 953 -22.60 -19.99 -14.48
N LEU A 954 -21.68 -20.79 -15.02
CA LEU A 954 -21.55 -21.04 -16.45
C LEU A 954 -22.79 -21.79 -17.00
N ALA A 955 -23.32 -22.78 -16.27
CA ALA A 955 -24.57 -23.45 -16.63
C ALA A 955 -25.74 -22.47 -16.73
N GLY A 956 -25.82 -21.49 -15.83
CA GLY A 956 -26.77 -20.38 -15.88
C GLY A 956 -26.67 -19.56 -17.17
N TRP A 957 -25.46 -19.23 -17.62
CA TRP A 957 -25.24 -18.53 -18.89
C TRP A 957 -25.60 -19.38 -20.11
N ILE A 958 -25.28 -20.69 -20.07
CA ILE A 958 -25.67 -21.66 -21.13
C ILE A 958 -27.21 -21.71 -21.24
N ALA A 959 -27.93 -21.80 -20.13
CA ALA A 959 -29.38 -21.77 -20.11
C ALA A 959 -29.95 -20.48 -20.72
N VAL A 960 -29.36 -19.32 -20.41
CA VAL A 960 -29.74 -18.05 -21.04
C VAL A 960 -29.50 -18.07 -22.56
N LEU A 961 -28.37 -18.61 -23.00
CA LEU A 961 -28.05 -18.71 -24.43
C LEU A 961 -29.07 -19.61 -25.18
N ILE A 962 -29.36 -20.81 -24.62
CA ILE A 962 -30.34 -21.74 -25.18
C ILE A 962 -31.71 -21.09 -25.28
N SER A 963 -32.17 -20.42 -24.24
CA SER A 963 -33.45 -19.68 -24.25
C SER A 963 -33.50 -18.66 -25.38
N ARG A 964 -32.44 -17.84 -25.53
CA ARG A 964 -32.36 -16.84 -26.61
C ARG A 964 -32.33 -17.45 -28.00
N LEU A 965 -31.72 -18.60 -28.19
CA LEU A 965 -31.67 -19.31 -29.46
C LEU A 965 -33.07 -19.89 -29.80
N ARG A 966 -33.78 -20.44 -28.82
CA ARG A 966 -35.16 -20.90 -28.98
C ARG A 966 -36.11 -19.76 -29.37
N ASP A 967 -36.01 -18.63 -28.68
CA ASP A 967 -36.81 -17.43 -28.97
C ASP A 967 -36.54 -16.88 -30.39
N ARG A 968 -35.32 -16.96 -30.89
CA ARG A 968 -34.97 -16.57 -32.27
C ARG A 968 -35.58 -17.51 -33.30
N LYS A 969 -35.49 -18.84 -33.10
CA LYS A 969 -36.10 -19.84 -33.99
C LYS A 969 -37.61 -19.70 -34.07
N SER A 970 -38.28 -19.51 -32.93
CA SER A 970 -39.74 -19.31 -32.91
C SER A 970 -40.17 -18.05 -33.64
N ARG A 971 -39.41 -16.96 -33.54
CA ARG A 971 -39.67 -15.71 -34.29
C ARG A 971 -39.43 -15.83 -35.79
N GLN A 972 -38.43 -16.59 -36.21
CA GLN A 972 -38.15 -16.85 -37.61
C GLN A 972 -39.25 -17.76 -38.22
N SER A 973 -39.68 -18.78 -37.48
CA SER A 973 -40.81 -19.63 -37.93
C SER A 973 -42.13 -18.85 -38.00
N ALA A 974 -42.36 -17.87 -37.10
CA ALA A 974 -43.57 -16.99 -37.15
C ALA A 974 -43.48 -15.89 -38.23
N GLN A 975 -42.33 -15.62 -38.81
CA GLN A 975 -42.16 -14.70 -39.95
C GLN A 975 -42.22 -15.42 -41.31
N THR A 976 -42.04 -16.74 -41.30
CA THR A 976 -42.12 -17.58 -42.48
C THR A 976 -43.52 -18.20 -42.66
N LEU A 977 -44.38 -18.17 -41.66
CA LEU A 977 -45.85 -18.42 -41.74
C LEU A 977 -46.57 -17.07 -41.95
#